data_71a8a2fd454df4a7bafbd7b38fab78b5
#
_entry.id   71a8a2fd454df4a7bafbd7b38fab78b5
#
_cell.length_a   1.000
_cell.length_b   1.000
_cell.length_c   1.000
_cell.angle_alpha   90.00
_cell.angle_beta   90.00
_cell.angle_gamma   90.00
#
_symmetry.space_group_name_H-M   'P 1'
#
loop_
_entity.id
_entity.type
_entity.pdbx_description
1 polymer ?
#
loop_
_entity_poly.entity_id
_entity_poly.type
_entity_poly.pdbx_seq_one_letter_code
_entity_poly.pdbx_strand_id
1 'polypeptide(L)'
;MRIICAFIGIALVSFQSCANTYVNQKLSYGSFLKKGGVEFKIHAPSSNQVQLIIFDNPEDKSGAAYEMSPDGNGDWTVFINGLGVGTIYGYRLSGPFNEDSVIIADPYSKAAITQNTWRHVAKTLVVDESFDWQGDTWKNFDPLDLIIYEAHIRDMTIHPSSGALSPGTYKGFIENDQNGGIAHLKRMGVNAIQFLPIWDYANVEIPYKKRADGMFNDWNPYERNHWGYMPTFFMAPESYYASDGNRKIGSWNGKDGRAVKEFKELVRELHKNDIAVILDVVINHVSNYDWHPLKFIDRDLYFQLDEKGNYVSQCCGNLLDLDNKHVQQYVIESLKYWMLEYHIDGFRFDQAHLLSLETAELISNELRSINPGVIIYGEAWDNRSEEFSEIEWGSFNAYFRDVIRGDLHNFEQKGFLFGSYRPNEDKGDLKSIIAGTSKISGGVYKRPHHAINFLEVHDDYCFSDFLRLSSGENKKDDLIADKLSHISLSPKLKSMNKLAAFILFTSQGIPLFHQGQEWGHSKIIAETKVPDLNVHKMDPNSYNKDNETNWVNWNELSQNQDLVNFYKALIQIRKEYPQLRKTRPQDITFYNFKNEFSLGYSFNETMIAYINGDNEKELEIILPDGNWNLLISTSDQTISGLNNGKFILGSKSGVLLIRV
;
A
#
# COMPACT_ATOMS: atom_id res chain seq x y z
N MET A 1 -44.74 63.61 -5.34
CA MET A 1 -44.93 62.21 -5.06
C MET A 1 -43.88 61.47 -5.91
N ARG A 2 -42.74 61.15 -5.34
CA ARG A 2 -41.55 60.59 -6.06
C ARG A 2 -41.51 59.08 -5.84
N ILE A 3 -41.51 58.32 -6.92
CA ILE A 3 -41.36 56.88 -6.99
C ILE A 3 -39.86 56.61 -6.95
N ILE A 4 -39.43 55.84 -5.95
CA ILE A 4 -38.05 55.35 -5.86
C ILE A 4 -38.04 53.95 -6.46
N CYS A 5 -37.36 53.76 -7.59
CA CYS A 5 -37.01 52.47 -8.16
C CYS A 5 -35.75 51.96 -7.48
N ALA A 6 -35.85 50.82 -6.76
CA ALA A 6 -34.73 50.11 -6.24
C ALA A 6 -34.15 49.16 -7.33
N PHE A 7 -32.94 49.40 -7.77
CA PHE A 7 -32.16 48.47 -8.62
C PHE A 7 -31.61 47.37 -7.75
N ILE A 8 -32.05 46.15 -7.96
CA ILE A 8 -31.41 44.95 -7.44
C ILE A 8 -30.29 44.59 -8.43
N GLY A 9 -29.04 44.88 -8.05
CA GLY A 9 -27.87 44.43 -8.78
C GLY A 9 -27.64 42.93 -8.52
N ILE A 10 -27.86 42.10 -9.53
CA ILE A 10 -27.43 40.70 -9.54
C ILE A 10 -25.93 40.73 -9.83
N ALA A 11 -25.10 40.51 -8.81
CA ALA A 11 -23.68 40.24 -8.98
C ALA A 11 -23.52 38.86 -9.61
N LEU A 12 -23.27 38.82 -10.90
CA LEU A 12 -22.70 37.66 -11.58
C LEU A 12 -21.30 37.44 -11.02
N VAL A 13 -21.18 36.52 -10.07
CA VAL A 13 -19.88 35.96 -9.69
C VAL A 13 -19.46 35.07 -10.86
N SER A 14 -18.62 35.62 -11.72
CA SER A 14 -17.89 34.84 -12.69
C SER A 14 -16.94 33.90 -11.90
N PHE A 15 -17.26 32.62 -11.87
CA PHE A 15 -16.26 31.60 -11.54
C PHE A 15 -15.22 31.66 -12.65
N GLN A 16 -14.21 32.51 -12.47
CA GLN A 16 -12.94 32.30 -13.12
C GLN A 16 -12.42 30.97 -12.57
N SER A 17 -12.39 29.96 -13.44
CA SER A 17 -11.60 28.78 -13.22
C SER A 17 -10.19 29.26 -12.86
N CYS A 18 -9.79 29.12 -11.61
CA CYS A 18 -8.40 29.10 -11.25
C CYS A 18 -7.81 27.92 -12.01
N ALA A 19 -7.33 28.18 -13.23
CA ALA A 19 -6.29 27.35 -13.80
C ALA A 19 -5.13 27.49 -12.81
N ASN A 20 -5.01 26.49 -11.94
CA ASN A 20 -3.87 26.35 -11.07
C ASN A 20 -2.64 26.34 -11.97
N THR A 21 -1.92 27.43 -11.98
CA THR A 21 -0.54 27.47 -12.39
C THR A 21 0.20 26.64 -11.36
N TYR A 22 0.20 25.31 -11.56
CA TYR A 22 1.08 24.41 -10.84
C TYR A 22 2.50 24.96 -11.09
N VAL A 23 3.13 25.40 -10.02
CA VAL A 23 4.56 25.68 -10.04
C VAL A 23 5.18 24.36 -10.47
N ASN A 24 5.70 24.31 -11.70
CA ASN A 24 6.46 23.19 -12.25
C ASN A 24 7.70 23.03 -11.37
N GLN A 25 7.54 22.31 -10.25
CA GLN A 25 8.62 22.10 -9.30
C GLN A 25 9.53 21.05 -9.93
N LYS A 26 10.53 21.53 -10.66
CA LYS A 26 11.57 20.70 -11.24
C LYS A 26 12.32 20.03 -10.11
N LEU A 27 12.66 18.75 -10.32
CA LEU A 27 13.67 18.08 -9.49
C LEU A 27 14.95 18.94 -9.48
N SER A 28 15.63 18.95 -8.36
CA SER A 28 16.87 19.73 -8.23
C SER A 28 18.02 19.12 -9.02
N TYR A 29 17.99 17.80 -9.22
CA TYR A 29 19.03 17.00 -9.86
C TYR A 29 18.45 16.02 -10.89
N GLY A 30 19.32 15.37 -11.65
CA GLY A 30 18.96 14.43 -12.70
C GLY A 30 19.27 14.93 -14.09
N SER A 31 18.59 14.40 -15.09
CA SER A 31 18.70 14.82 -16.49
C SER A 31 17.54 15.72 -16.91
N PHE A 32 17.85 16.79 -17.63
CA PHE A 32 16.88 17.78 -18.09
C PHE A 32 16.99 18.00 -19.60
N LEU A 33 15.94 17.67 -20.32
CA LEU A 33 15.84 17.99 -21.76
C LEU A 33 15.79 19.50 -21.95
N LYS A 34 16.70 20.02 -22.76
CA LYS A 34 16.79 21.43 -23.14
C LYS A 34 16.82 21.58 -24.66
N LYS A 35 16.64 22.79 -25.14
CA LYS A 35 16.78 23.07 -26.57
C LYS A 35 18.20 22.72 -27.06
N GLY A 36 18.29 21.68 -27.88
CA GLY A 36 19.54 21.28 -28.54
C GLY A 36 20.39 20.24 -27.77
N GLY A 37 19.96 19.79 -26.60
CA GLY A 37 20.74 18.80 -25.83
C GLY A 37 20.11 18.42 -24.48
N VAL A 38 20.93 17.85 -23.62
CA VAL A 38 20.55 17.45 -22.27
C VAL A 38 21.51 18.07 -21.25
N GLU A 39 20.95 18.66 -20.22
CA GLU A 39 21.66 19.10 -19.02
C GLU A 39 21.61 17.99 -17.97
N PHE A 40 22.76 17.67 -17.39
CA PHE A 40 22.89 16.69 -16.31
C PHE A 40 23.38 17.39 -15.05
N LYS A 41 22.78 17.10 -13.92
CA LYS A 41 23.12 17.68 -12.63
C LYS A 41 23.07 16.63 -11.52
N ILE A 42 24.12 16.59 -10.69
CA ILE A 42 24.22 15.68 -9.53
C ILE A 42 24.80 16.41 -8.32
N HIS A 43 24.29 16.11 -7.13
CA HIS A 43 24.90 16.53 -5.84
C HIS A 43 25.89 15.46 -5.38
N ALA A 44 27.18 15.80 -5.35
CA ALA A 44 28.24 14.90 -4.92
C ALA A 44 29.34 15.70 -4.19
N PRO A 45 29.04 16.18 -2.95
CA PRO A 45 29.89 17.18 -2.26
C PRO A 45 31.27 16.67 -1.87
N SER A 46 31.39 15.36 -1.61
CA SER A 46 32.66 14.73 -1.21
C SER A 46 33.50 14.28 -2.42
N SER A 47 33.04 14.50 -3.66
CA SER A 47 33.76 14.10 -4.85
C SER A 47 34.80 15.15 -5.26
N ASN A 48 36.00 14.69 -5.64
CA ASN A 48 37.06 15.53 -6.19
C ASN A 48 36.88 15.74 -7.70
N GLN A 49 36.22 14.81 -8.39
CA GLN A 49 35.94 14.81 -9.81
C GLN A 49 34.68 14.03 -10.09
N VAL A 50 33.85 14.51 -11.00
CA VAL A 50 32.66 13.80 -11.51
C VAL A 50 32.70 13.80 -13.03
N GLN A 51 32.53 12.62 -13.61
CA GLN A 51 32.39 12.42 -15.05
C GLN A 51 31.02 11.88 -15.37
N LEU A 52 30.34 12.49 -16.32
CA LEU A 52 29.18 11.90 -16.99
C LEU A 52 29.68 10.86 -18.00
N ILE A 53 29.13 9.64 -17.94
CA ILE A 53 29.46 8.56 -18.88
C ILE A 53 28.22 8.27 -19.73
N ILE A 54 28.38 8.39 -21.05
CA ILE A 54 27.33 8.07 -22.03
C ILE A 54 27.61 6.71 -22.64
N PHE A 55 26.59 5.85 -22.69
CA PHE A 55 26.70 4.49 -23.22
C PHE A 55 25.90 4.34 -24.51
N ASP A 56 26.39 3.48 -25.42
CA ASP A 56 25.67 3.09 -26.62
C ASP A 56 24.63 1.98 -26.32
N ASN A 57 24.94 1.06 -25.39
CA ASN A 57 24.06 -0.05 -25.03
C ASN A 57 24.02 -0.25 -23.49
N PRO A 58 22.92 -0.84 -22.99
CA PRO A 58 22.79 -1.19 -21.57
C PRO A 58 23.91 -2.12 -21.04
N GLU A 59 24.42 -3.02 -21.88
CA GLU A 59 25.41 -4.02 -21.54
C GLU A 59 26.85 -3.47 -21.48
N ASP A 60 27.08 -2.27 -22.01
CA ASP A 60 28.43 -1.67 -22.08
C ASP A 60 29.00 -1.40 -20.69
N LYS A 61 30.26 -1.78 -20.47
CA LYS A 61 30.98 -1.54 -19.20
C LYS A 61 31.70 -0.18 -19.17
N SER A 62 31.86 0.46 -20.31
CA SER A 62 32.48 1.77 -20.47
C SER A 62 31.73 2.56 -21.54
N GLY A 63 31.88 3.89 -21.54
CA GLY A 63 31.24 4.77 -22.49
C GLY A 63 32.07 6.04 -22.71
N ALA A 64 31.52 6.98 -23.48
CA ALA A 64 32.14 8.29 -23.68
C ALA A 64 32.06 9.11 -22.38
N ALA A 65 33.19 9.59 -21.90
CA ALA A 65 33.32 10.35 -20.67
C ALA A 65 33.35 11.85 -20.93
N TYR A 66 32.57 12.60 -20.13
CA TYR A 66 32.51 14.07 -20.17
C TYR A 66 32.75 14.61 -18.77
N GLU A 67 33.70 15.54 -18.63
CA GLU A 67 33.97 16.20 -17.35
C GLU A 67 32.80 17.08 -16.96
N MET A 68 32.40 17.01 -15.69
CA MET A 68 31.39 17.90 -15.13
C MET A 68 32.03 19.08 -14.39
N SER A 69 31.37 20.23 -14.40
CA SER A 69 31.84 21.44 -13.74
C SER A 69 31.22 21.57 -12.34
N PRO A 70 32.03 21.72 -11.28
CA PRO A 70 31.52 21.96 -9.92
C PRO A 70 31.06 23.43 -9.78
N ASP A 71 30.06 23.66 -8.94
CA ASP A 71 29.59 24.99 -8.56
C ASP A 71 30.21 25.52 -7.24
N GLY A 72 31.01 24.73 -6.58
CA GLY A 72 31.59 25.03 -5.25
C GLY A 72 30.73 24.71 -4.05
N ASN A 73 29.47 24.31 -4.24
CA ASN A 73 28.54 23.91 -3.17
C ASN A 73 28.27 22.39 -3.14
N GLY A 74 29.03 21.62 -3.93
CA GLY A 74 28.86 20.17 -4.06
C GLY A 74 28.02 19.75 -5.25
N ASP A 75 27.47 20.67 -6.01
CA ASP A 75 26.74 20.39 -7.24
C ASP A 75 27.68 20.33 -8.44
N TRP A 76 27.44 19.35 -9.30
CA TRP A 76 28.18 19.13 -10.53
C TRP A 76 27.23 19.18 -11.73
N THR A 77 27.61 19.92 -12.77
CA THR A 77 26.76 20.11 -13.96
C THR A 77 27.52 19.94 -15.25
N VAL A 78 26.84 19.46 -16.29
CA VAL A 78 27.31 19.46 -17.66
C VAL A 78 26.15 19.54 -18.65
N PHE A 79 26.30 20.27 -19.73
CA PHE A 79 25.35 20.29 -20.85
C PHE A 79 26.00 19.68 -22.09
N ILE A 80 25.33 18.66 -22.67
CA ILE A 80 25.84 17.99 -23.87
C ILE A 80 24.91 18.26 -25.06
N ASN A 81 25.46 18.90 -26.07
CA ASN A 81 24.73 19.15 -27.31
C ASN A 81 24.47 17.86 -28.10
N GLY A 82 23.31 17.77 -28.73
CA GLY A 82 22.94 16.65 -29.62
C GLY A 82 22.41 15.43 -28.92
N LEU A 83 22.46 15.34 -27.58
CA LEU A 83 21.81 14.30 -26.83
C LEU A 83 20.31 14.58 -26.69
N GLY A 84 19.52 13.52 -26.42
CA GLY A 84 18.07 13.61 -26.26
C GLY A 84 17.49 12.39 -25.59
N VAL A 85 16.21 12.19 -25.79
CA VAL A 85 15.48 10.99 -25.31
C VAL A 85 16.16 9.73 -25.84
N GLY A 86 16.29 8.72 -24.98
CA GLY A 86 16.98 7.47 -25.29
C GLY A 86 18.47 7.48 -24.95
N THR A 87 19.04 8.60 -24.50
CA THR A 87 20.43 8.64 -24.01
C THR A 87 20.56 7.79 -22.76
N ILE A 88 21.50 6.83 -22.77
CA ILE A 88 21.84 5.98 -21.62
C ILE A 88 23.07 6.57 -20.93
N TYR A 89 22.99 6.83 -19.63
CA TYR A 89 24.07 7.43 -18.90
C TYR A 89 24.26 6.90 -17.47
N GLY A 90 25.37 7.29 -16.87
CA GLY A 90 25.71 7.13 -15.48
C GLY A 90 26.82 8.08 -15.08
N TYR A 91 27.24 8.00 -13.83
CA TYR A 91 28.31 8.85 -13.30
C TYR A 91 29.49 8.03 -12.81
N ARG A 92 30.69 8.49 -13.10
CA ARG A 92 31.92 8.06 -12.45
C ARG A 92 32.38 9.18 -11.53
N LEU A 93 32.56 8.83 -10.25
CA LEU A 93 32.98 9.76 -9.23
C LEU A 93 34.37 9.39 -8.73
N SER A 94 35.18 10.38 -8.35
CA SER A 94 36.46 10.20 -7.68
C SER A 94 36.41 10.91 -6.33
N GLY A 95 36.61 10.15 -5.25
CA GLY A 95 36.50 10.69 -3.88
C GLY A 95 36.63 9.61 -2.83
N PRO A 96 36.38 9.92 -1.55
CA PRO A 96 36.62 9.00 -0.44
C PRO A 96 35.69 7.80 -0.39
N PHE A 97 34.50 7.85 -1.07
CA PHE A 97 33.48 6.80 -1.05
C PHE A 97 33.41 5.97 -2.33
N ASN A 98 34.33 6.18 -3.27
CA ASN A 98 34.26 5.61 -4.60
C ASN A 98 35.53 4.81 -4.94
N GLU A 99 35.32 3.72 -5.67
CA GLU A 99 36.36 3.12 -6.51
C GLU A 99 36.25 3.72 -7.92
N ASP A 100 37.30 4.27 -8.49
CA ASP A 100 37.33 4.91 -9.83
C ASP A 100 36.80 4.04 -10.98
N SER A 101 36.69 2.74 -10.74
CA SER A 101 36.16 1.76 -11.69
C SER A 101 34.63 1.65 -11.68
N VAL A 102 33.95 2.15 -10.65
CA VAL A 102 32.49 2.02 -10.50
C VAL A 102 31.79 3.16 -11.22
N ILE A 103 30.84 2.81 -12.06
CA ILE A 103 29.91 3.76 -12.69
C ILE A 103 28.54 3.52 -12.06
N ILE A 104 27.98 4.53 -11.43
CA ILE A 104 26.67 4.48 -10.80
C ILE A 104 25.59 5.07 -11.72
N ALA A 105 24.36 4.60 -11.57
CA ALA A 105 23.21 5.30 -12.15
C ALA A 105 22.92 6.60 -11.39
N ASP A 106 22.13 7.46 -11.98
CA ASP A 106 21.67 8.69 -11.35
C ASP A 106 20.71 8.37 -10.20
N PRO A 107 20.92 8.86 -8.96
CA PRO A 107 19.94 8.69 -7.89
C PRO A 107 18.57 9.32 -8.20
N TYR A 108 18.54 10.35 -9.06
CA TYR A 108 17.34 10.98 -9.59
C TYR A 108 16.86 10.34 -10.90
N SER A 109 17.14 9.06 -11.09
CA SER A 109 16.72 8.32 -12.27
C SER A 109 15.19 8.26 -12.37
N LYS A 110 14.65 8.80 -13.47
CA LYS A 110 13.21 8.76 -13.80
C LYS A 110 12.84 7.47 -14.55
N ALA A 111 13.83 6.84 -15.15
CA ALA A 111 13.75 5.53 -15.78
C ALA A 111 15.07 4.82 -15.61
N ALA A 112 15.06 3.73 -14.87
CA ALA A 112 16.22 2.91 -14.59
C ALA A 112 16.33 1.75 -15.60
N ILE A 113 17.54 1.54 -16.12
CA ILE A 113 17.90 0.34 -16.87
C ILE A 113 18.69 -0.53 -15.91
N THR A 114 18.12 -1.65 -15.47
CA THR A 114 18.65 -2.44 -14.37
C THR A 114 18.99 -3.85 -14.79
N GLN A 115 20.08 -4.39 -14.25
CA GLN A 115 20.42 -5.78 -14.43
C GLN A 115 19.78 -6.61 -13.31
N ASN A 116 19.05 -7.64 -13.67
CA ASN A 116 18.35 -8.52 -12.71
C ASN A 116 19.34 -9.39 -11.94
N THR A 117 20.08 -8.78 -11.02
CA THR A 117 21.05 -9.38 -10.11
C THR A 117 20.91 -8.74 -8.72
N TRP A 118 21.46 -9.38 -7.70
CA TRP A 118 21.43 -8.85 -6.33
C TRP A 118 22.20 -7.51 -6.16
N ARG A 119 23.20 -7.26 -7.02
CA ARG A 119 23.90 -5.96 -7.05
C ARG A 119 23.08 -4.85 -7.68
N HIS A 120 22.09 -5.24 -8.48
CA HIS A 120 21.21 -4.31 -9.19
C HIS A 120 22.00 -3.25 -9.98
N VAL A 121 23.02 -3.68 -10.70
CA VAL A 121 23.82 -2.77 -11.55
C VAL A 121 22.87 -2.06 -12.50
N ALA A 122 22.98 -0.74 -12.55
CA ALA A 122 22.01 0.07 -13.27
C ALA A 122 22.66 1.18 -14.09
N LYS A 123 21.88 1.70 -15.04
CA LYS A 123 22.12 2.94 -15.79
C LYS A 123 20.83 3.75 -15.80
N THR A 124 20.94 5.01 -16.10
CA THR A 124 19.77 5.89 -16.24
C THR A 124 19.46 6.15 -17.70
N LEU A 125 18.20 6.17 -18.05
CA LEU A 125 17.72 6.53 -19.38
C LEU A 125 17.10 7.93 -19.35
N VAL A 126 17.50 8.79 -20.28
CA VAL A 126 16.80 10.05 -20.53
C VAL A 126 15.48 9.76 -21.22
N VAL A 127 14.36 10.11 -20.58
CA VAL A 127 13.01 9.84 -21.08
C VAL A 127 12.26 11.13 -21.38
N ASP A 128 11.31 11.05 -22.31
CA ASP A 128 10.26 12.04 -22.48
C ASP A 128 9.17 11.79 -21.44
N GLU A 129 8.98 12.73 -20.54
CA GLU A 129 7.97 12.66 -19.48
C GLU A 129 6.59 13.12 -19.95
N SER A 130 6.48 13.64 -21.18
CA SER A 130 5.20 14.07 -21.73
C SER A 130 4.21 12.90 -21.83
N PHE A 131 2.99 13.13 -21.35
CA PHE A 131 1.91 12.14 -21.38
C PHE A 131 0.56 12.82 -21.55
N ASP A 132 -0.29 12.25 -22.39
CA ASP A 132 -1.66 12.74 -22.55
C ASP A 132 -2.54 12.19 -21.43
N TRP A 133 -2.72 12.97 -20.39
CA TRP A 133 -3.59 12.67 -19.26
C TRP A 133 -5.08 12.77 -19.58
N GLN A 134 -5.46 13.29 -20.75
CA GLN A 134 -6.87 13.42 -21.17
C GLN A 134 -7.73 14.19 -20.15
N GLY A 135 -7.12 15.19 -19.50
CA GLY A 135 -7.79 16.00 -18.47
C GLY A 135 -7.92 15.34 -17.10
N ASP A 136 -7.24 14.22 -16.88
CA ASP A 136 -7.18 13.53 -15.59
C ASP A 136 -6.51 14.40 -14.51
N THR A 137 -7.00 14.28 -13.29
CA THR A 137 -6.48 14.92 -12.07
C THR A 137 -6.68 13.99 -10.88
N TRP A 138 -6.09 14.33 -9.73
CA TRP A 138 -6.26 13.59 -8.47
C TRP A 138 -7.71 13.33 -8.10
N LYS A 139 -7.96 12.17 -7.49
CA LYS A 139 -9.25 11.77 -6.94
C LYS A 139 -9.39 12.28 -5.51
N ASN A 140 -9.87 13.50 -5.34
CA ASN A 140 -10.06 14.13 -4.03
C ASN A 140 -11.36 13.64 -3.36
N PHE A 141 -11.39 12.36 -2.95
CA PHE A 141 -12.50 11.83 -2.16
C PHE A 141 -12.50 12.40 -0.74
N ASP A 142 -13.69 12.48 -0.13
CA ASP A 142 -13.77 12.60 1.33
C ASP A 142 -13.08 11.36 1.94
N PRO A 143 -12.11 11.52 2.83
CA PRO A 143 -11.39 10.37 3.39
C PRO A 143 -12.30 9.30 4.01
N LEU A 144 -13.45 9.70 4.57
CA LEU A 144 -14.43 8.76 5.13
C LEU A 144 -15.17 7.94 4.05
N ASP A 145 -15.11 8.35 2.78
CA ASP A 145 -15.71 7.61 1.67
C ASP A 145 -14.77 6.56 1.08
N LEU A 146 -13.52 6.53 1.52
CA LEU A 146 -12.51 5.58 1.01
C LEU A 146 -12.82 4.14 1.46
N ILE A 147 -12.62 3.21 0.54
CA ILE A 147 -12.58 1.77 0.75
C ILE A 147 -11.34 1.28 0.00
N ILE A 148 -10.31 0.92 0.74
CA ILE A 148 -8.98 0.63 0.19
C ILE A 148 -8.83 -0.86 -0.07
N TYR A 149 -8.34 -1.21 -1.26
CA TYR A 149 -7.92 -2.55 -1.63
C TYR A 149 -6.39 -2.58 -1.74
N GLU A 150 -5.71 -3.35 -0.92
CA GLU A 150 -4.27 -3.53 -1.00
C GLU A 150 -3.93 -4.63 -1.99
N ALA A 151 -3.01 -4.37 -2.93
CA ALA A 151 -2.65 -5.33 -3.96
C ALA A 151 -1.22 -5.18 -4.46
N HIS A 152 -0.66 -6.30 -4.93
CA HIS A 152 0.62 -6.35 -5.62
C HIS A 152 0.38 -6.38 -7.14
N ILE A 153 1.06 -5.49 -7.88
CA ILE A 153 0.88 -5.35 -9.36
C ILE A 153 0.97 -6.71 -10.06
N ARG A 154 2.03 -7.46 -9.76
CA ARG A 154 2.30 -8.70 -10.46
C ARG A 154 1.35 -9.82 -10.02
N ASP A 155 1.13 -10.01 -8.73
CA ASP A 155 0.37 -11.14 -8.20
C ASP A 155 -1.08 -11.14 -8.67
N MET A 156 -1.67 -9.98 -8.88
CA MET A 156 -3.05 -9.81 -9.34
C MET A 156 -3.33 -10.42 -10.71
N THR A 157 -2.31 -10.55 -11.57
CA THR A 157 -2.56 -10.96 -12.97
C THR A 157 -1.61 -12.02 -13.51
N ILE A 158 -0.54 -12.37 -12.78
CA ILE A 158 0.48 -13.30 -13.28
C ILE A 158 0.00 -14.76 -13.37
N HIS A 159 -0.89 -15.19 -12.47
CA HIS A 159 -1.41 -16.55 -12.49
C HIS A 159 -2.27 -16.77 -13.73
N PRO A 160 -2.15 -17.91 -14.45
CA PRO A 160 -2.91 -18.17 -15.69
C PRO A 160 -4.42 -18.02 -15.57
N SER A 161 -4.98 -18.25 -14.38
CA SER A 161 -6.43 -18.08 -14.12
C SER A 161 -6.90 -16.63 -14.22
N SER A 162 -6.00 -15.64 -14.26
CA SER A 162 -6.37 -14.24 -14.49
C SER A 162 -6.94 -14.04 -15.90
N GLY A 163 -6.41 -14.75 -16.89
CA GLY A 163 -6.74 -14.57 -18.29
C GLY A 163 -6.10 -13.33 -18.93
N ALA A 164 -5.21 -12.66 -18.22
CA ALA A 164 -4.52 -11.47 -18.75
C ALA A 164 -3.63 -11.83 -19.94
N LEU A 165 -3.63 -10.98 -20.98
CA LEU A 165 -2.76 -11.11 -22.15
C LEU A 165 -1.31 -10.71 -21.84
N SER A 166 -1.14 -9.75 -20.95
CA SER A 166 0.16 -9.27 -20.45
C SER A 166 0.30 -9.55 -18.94
N PRO A 167 0.35 -10.83 -18.53
CA PRO A 167 0.24 -11.20 -17.12
C PRO A 167 1.40 -10.66 -16.26
N GLY A 168 1.08 -10.16 -15.08
CA GLY A 168 2.05 -9.67 -14.10
C GLY A 168 2.68 -8.33 -14.45
N THR A 169 2.04 -7.51 -15.29
CA THR A 169 2.55 -6.22 -15.75
C THR A 169 1.54 -5.09 -15.53
N TYR A 170 2.01 -3.82 -15.63
CA TYR A 170 1.13 -2.65 -15.63
C TYR A 170 0.02 -2.76 -16.69
N LYS A 171 0.36 -3.20 -17.90
CA LYS A 171 -0.62 -3.43 -18.98
C LYS A 171 -1.62 -4.50 -18.63
N GLY A 172 -1.15 -5.63 -18.10
CA GLY A 172 -2.03 -6.71 -17.68
C GLY A 172 -3.03 -6.28 -16.60
N PHE A 173 -2.65 -5.34 -15.75
CA PHE A 173 -3.54 -4.80 -14.72
C PHE A 173 -4.71 -3.97 -15.30
N ILE A 174 -4.52 -3.34 -16.47
CA ILE A 174 -5.51 -2.49 -17.15
C ILE A 174 -6.55 -3.31 -17.92
N GLU A 175 -6.21 -4.51 -18.39
CA GLU A 175 -7.05 -5.31 -19.27
C GLU A 175 -8.44 -5.58 -18.65
N ASN A 176 -9.52 -5.42 -19.45
CA ASN A 176 -10.90 -5.49 -18.92
C ASN A 176 -11.48 -6.91 -18.94
N ASP A 177 -11.04 -7.74 -19.90
CA ASP A 177 -11.59 -9.09 -20.11
C ASP A 177 -10.83 -10.14 -19.31
N GLN A 178 -10.59 -9.85 -18.01
CA GLN A 178 -9.84 -10.71 -17.11
C GLN A 178 -10.49 -10.81 -15.74
N ASN A 179 -9.99 -11.72 -14.90
CA ASN A 179 -10.46 -11.90 -13.54
C ASN A 179 -9.81 -10.91 -12.55
N GLY A 180 -8.58 -10.51 -12.78
CA GLY A 180 -7.80 -9.63 -11.88
C GLY A 180 -7.85 -8.14 -12.24
N GLY A 181 -6.86 -7.40 -11.77
CA GLY A 181 -6.64 -6.01 -12.11
C GLY A 181 -7.84 -5.07 -11.87
N ILE A 182 -7.97 -4.03 -12.70
CA ILE A 182 -9.06 -3.05 -12.62
C ILE A 182 -10.44 -3.73 -12.73
N ALA A 183 -10.55 -4.79 -13.51
CA ALA A 183 -11.81 -5.52 -13.69
C ALA A 183 -12.32 -6.08 -12.36
N HIS A 184 -11.43 -6.63 -11.51
CA HIS A 184 -11.80 -7.11 -10.19
C HIS A 184 -12.19 -5.97 -9.24
N LEU A 185 -11.39 -4.91 -9.17
CA LEU A 185 -11.66 -3.75 -8.32
C LEU A 185 -13.05 -3.15 -8.58
N LYS A 186 -13.42 -3.05 -9.87
CA LYS A 186 -14.76 -2.62 -10.29
C LYS A 186 -15.85 -3.56 -9.81
N ARG A 187 -15.64 -4.89 -9.95
CA ARG A 187 -16.61 -5.89 -9.47
C ARG A 187 -16.80 -5.83 -7.97
N MET A 188 -15.76 -5.54 -7.21
CA MET A 188 -15.84 -5.36 -5.75
C MET A 188 -16.46 -4.02 -5.36
N GLY A 189 -16.32 -3.00 -6.18
CA GLY A 189 -16.87 -1.66 -5.92
C GLY A 189 -16.01 -0.80 -5.00
N VAL A 190 -14.72 -1.13 -4.82
CA VAL A 190 -13.75 -0.29 -4.09
C VAL A 190 -13.46 1.01 -4.86
N ASN A 191 -12.99 2.03 -4.18
CA ASN A 191 -12.67 3.33 -4.78
C ASN A 191 -11.25 3.83 -4.47
N ALA A 192 -10.42 3.00 -3.87
CA ALA A 192 -8.99 3.26 -3.72
C ALA A 192 -8.22 1.94 -3.80
N ILE A 193 -7.02 2.01 -4.38
CA ILE A 193 -6.06 0.91 -4.37
C ILE A 193 -4.77 1.37 -3.71
N GLN A 194 -4.25 0.55 -2.80
CA GLN A 194 -2.89 0.66 -2.28
C GLN A 194 -2.03 -0.38 -3.00
N PHE A 195 -1.08 0.07 -3.81
CA PHE A 195 -0.09 -0.83 -4.40
C PHE A 195 1.06 -1.06 -3.44
N LEU A 196 1.48 -2.32 -3.26
CA LEU A 196 2.78 -2.64 -2.69
C LEU A 196 3.88 -1.91 -3.48
N PRO A 197 5.11 -1.75 -2.93
CA PRO A 197 6.12 -0.88 -3.52
C PRO A 197 6.32 -1.09 -5.03
N ILE A 198 6.36 0.02 -5.75
CA ILE A 198 6.54 0.06 -7.21
C ILE A 198 7.75 0.90 -7.64
N TRP A 199 8.48 1.48 -6.69
CA TRP A 199 9.75 2.12 -6.99
C TRP A 199 10.75 1.06 -7.42
N ASP A 200 11.59 1.33 -8.40
CA ASP A 200 12.52 0.34 -8.95
C ASP A 200 13.48 -0.18 -7.86
N TYR A 201 13.59 -1.49 -7.76
CA TYR A 201 14.32 -2.21 -6.71
C TYR A 201 14.99 -3.47 -7.25
N ALA A 202 15.97 -4.01 -6.52
CA ALA A 202 16.63 -5.27 -6.85
C ALA A 202 15.69 -6.47 -6.69
N ASN A 203 15.26 -7.08 -7.78
CA ASN A 203 14.37 -8.24 -7.78
C ASN A 203 15.03 -9.55 -7.35
N VAL A 204 16.34 -9.54 -7.14
CA VAL A 204 17.14 -10.71 -6.75
C VAL A 204 17.92 -10.38 -5.50
N GLU A 205 17.87 -11.26 -4.51
CA GLU A 205 18.73 -11.21 -3.33
C GLU A 205 20.01 -12.01 -3.52
N ILE A 206 20.87 -12.01 -2.49
CA ILE A 206 22.10 -12.81 -2.44
C ILE A 206 21.72 -14.29 -2.59
N PRO A 207 22.50 -15.10 -3.36
CA PRO A 207 22.20 -16.50 -3.58
C PRO A 207 22.07 -17.32 -2.29
N TYR A 208 21.04 -18.14 -2.20
CA TYR A 208 20.80 -19.03 -1.06
C TYR A 208 21.81 -20.19 -1.05
N LYS A 209 22.54 -20.38 0.07
CA LYS A 209 23.55 -21.42 0.26
C LYS A 209 24.58 -21.52 -0.87
N LYS A 210 24.77 -20.42 -1.61
CA LYS A 210 25.72 -20.33 -2.71
C LYS A 210 26.47 -19.01 -2.61
N ARG A 211 27.79 -19.08 -2.57
CA ARG A 211 28.62 -17.87 -2.54
C ARG A 211 28.55 -17.14 -3.86
N ALA A 212 28.30 -15.84 -3.81
CA ALA A 212 28.46 -14.90 -4.91
C ALA A 212 29.38 -13.80 -4.41
N ASP A 213 30.60 -13.68 -4.93
CA ASP A 213 31.59 -12.69 -4.47
C ASP A 213 31.85 -12.72 -2.94
N GLY A 214 31.83 -13.91 -2.37
CA GLY A 214 32.03 -14.11 -0.94
C GLY A 214 30.78 -13.98 -0.07
N MET A 215 29.65 -13.61 -0.66
CA MET A 215 28.37 -13.44 0.04
C MET A 215 27.41 -14.58 -0.28
N PHE A 216 26.63 -14.98 0.72
CA PHE A 216 25.52 -15.91 0.57
C PHE A 216 24.54 -15.71 1.73
N ASN A 217 23.29 -16.22 1.58
CA ASN A 217 22.31 -16.27 2.65
C ASN A 217 21.89 -17.71 2.96
N ASP A 218 21.32 -17.93 4.12
CA ASP A 218 20.73 -19.21 4.55
C ASP A 218 19.25 -19.11 4.96
N TRP A 219 18.64 -17.92 4.72
CA TRP A 219 17.25 -17.61 5.10
C TRP A 219 16.30 -17.52 3.90
N ASN A 220 16.78 -17.13 2.71
CA ASN A 220 15.94 -16.98 1.51
C ASN A 220 16.24 -18.06 0.46
N PRO A 221 15.46 -19.15 0.42
CA PRO A 221 15.66 -20.22 -0.56
C PRO A 221 15.23 -19.83 -1.98
N TYR A 222 14.51 -18.72 -2.16
CA TYR A 222 13.97 -18.29 -3.46
C TYR A 222 14.89 -17.31 -4.20
N GLU A 223 15.89 -16.75 -3.51
CA GLU A 223 16.80 -15.73 -4.07
C GLU A 223 16.03 -14.54 -4.70
N ARG A 224 14.89 -14.17 -4.12
CA ARG A 224 14.00 -13.11 -4.62
C ARG A 224 13.72 -12.06 -3.56
N ASN A 225 13.55 -10.82 -4.04
CA ASN A 225 12.91 -9.73 -3.31
C ASN A 225 11.64 -9.38 -4.10
N HIS A 226 10.49 -9.93 -3.67
CA HIS A 226 9.29 -9.90 -4.52
C HIS A 226 8.39 -8.71 -4.20
N TRP A 227 8.24 -8.37 -2.93
CA TRP A 227 7.34 -7.27 -2.54
C TRP A 227 7.91 -5.87 -2.76
N GLY A 228 9.26 -5.72 -2.89
CA GLY A 228 9.87 -4.44 -3.24
C GLY A 228 10.21 -3.49 -2.09
N TYR A 229 10.20 -3.95 -0.84
CA TYR A 229 10.48 -3.09 0.33
C TYR A 229 11.95 -2.70 0.50
N MET A 230 12.74 -2.72 -0.57
CA MET A 230 14.14 -2.28 -0.60
C MET A 230 14.41 -1.47 -1.88
N PRO A 231 13.87 -0.24 -1.99
CA PRO A 231 13.95 0.54 -3.22
C PRO A 231 15.38 1.00 -3.52
N THR A 232 15.68 1.14 -4.81
CA THR A 232 16.94 1.70 -5.30
C THR A 232 16.70 3.06 -5.97
N PHE A 233 15.67 3.21 -6.82
CA PHE A 233 15.39 4.42 -7.56
C PHE A 233 14.04 5.01 -7.20
N PHE A 234 14.05 6.05 -6.37
CA PHE A 234 12.86 6.65 -5.77
C PHE A 234 11.96 7.41 -6.76
N MET A 235 12.44 7.72 -7.98
CA MET A 235 11.68 8.44 -9.01
C MET A 235 11.34 7.56 -10.22
N ALA A 236 11.82 6.31 -10.26
CA ALA A 236 11.58 5.40 -11.38
C ALA A 236 10.55 4.32 -11.01
N PRO A 237 9.54 4.06 -11.85
CA PRO A 237 8.67 2.91 -11.67
C PRO A 237 9.43 1.61 -11.96
N GLU A 238 9.09 0.55 -11.24
CA GLU A 238 9.71 -0.77 -11.36
C GLU A 238 9.65 -1.28 -12.82
N SER A 239 10.81 -1.40 -13.41
CA SER A 239 10.97 -1.79 -14.81
C SER A 239 10.58 -3.25 -15.07
N TYR A 240 10.66 -4.08 -14.05
CA TYR A 240 10.26 -5.49 -14.07
C TYR A 240 8.76 -5.70 -14.27
N TYR A 241 7.92 -4.71 -13.91
CA TYR A 241 6.48 -4.73 -14.15
C TYR A 241 6.04 -4.14 -15.49
N ALA A 242 7.00 -3.68 -16.31
CA ALA A 242 6.69 -3.28 -17.67
C ALA A 242 6.39 -4.50 -18.56
N SER A 243 5.72 -4.28 -19.70
CA SER A 243 5.30 -5.34 -20.60
C SER A 243 6.45 -6.15 -21.25
N ASP A 244 7.68 -5.66 -21.16
CA ASP A 244 8.91 -6.36 -21.57
C ASP A 244 9.75 -6.88 -20.39
N GLY A 245 9.24 -6.78 -19.17
CA GLY A 245 9.92 -7.22 -17.96
C GLY A 245 10.39 -8.68 -18.02
N ASN A 246 11.66 -8.92 -17.70
CA ASN A 246 12.30 -10.22 -17.83
C ASN A 246 12.81 -10.73 -16.48
N ARG A 247 12.31 -11.91 -16.06
CA ARG A 247 12.66 -12.59 -14.79
C ARG A 247 14.01 -13.29 -14.80
N LYS A 248 14.64 -13.46 -15.97
CA LYS A 248 15.88 -14.21 -16.06
C LYS A 248 17.00 -13.48 -15.31
N ILE A 249 17.66 -14.19 -14.40
CA ILE A 249 18.83 -13.66 -13.69
C ILE A 249 19.89 -13.24 -14.72
N GLY A 250 20.44 -12.03 -14.53
CA GLY A 250 21.41 -11.41 -15.42
C GLY A 250 20.83 -10.67 -16.62
N SER A 251 19.52 -10.76 -16.88
CA SER A 251 18.89 -9.96 -17.95
C SER A 251 18.80 -8.48 -17.58
N TRP A 252 18.74 -7.62 -18.59
CA TRP A 252 18.53 -6.19 -18.43
C TRP A 252 17.05 -5.83 -18.69
N ASN A 253 16.48 -5.05 -17.79
CA ASN A 253 15.11 -4.49 -17.87
C ASN A 253 15.17 -2.97 -18.09
N GLY A 254 14.05 -2.38 -18.50
CA GLY A 254 13.88 -0.93 -18.61
C GLY A 254 14.59 -0.27 -19.80
N LYS A 255 15.04 -1.03 -20.81
CA LYS A 255 15.91 -0.54 -21.91
C LYS A 255 15.34 0.62 -22.71
N ASP A 256 14.02 0.76 -22.82
CA ASP A 256 13.35 1.82 -23.57
C ASP A 256 12.48 2.75 -22.69
N GLY A 257 12.51 2.55 -21.37
CA GLY A 257 11.79 3.39 -20.41
C GLY A 257 10.27 3.26 -20.44
N ARG A 258 9.72 2.21 -21.08
CA ARG A 258 8.26 2.03 -21.24
C ARG A 258 7.52 1.93 -19.91
N ALA A 259 8.16 1.49 -18.82
CA ALA A 259 7.57 1.45 -17.49
C ALA A 259 6.95 2.78 -17.08
N VAL A 260 7.61 3.90 -17.40
CA VAL A 260 7.13 5.27 -17.14
C VAL A 260 5.77 5.50 -17.79
N LYS A 261 5.65 5.18 -19.07
CA LYS A 261 4.40 5.36 -19.82
C LYS A 261 3.31 4.39 -19.40
N GLU A 262 3.66 3.12 -19.24
CA GLU A 262 2.70 2.07 -18.88
C GLU A 262 2.13 2.27 -17.47
N PHE A 263 2.92 2.78 -16.52
CA PHE A 263 2.42 3.11 -15.20
C PHE A 263 1.52 4.36 -15.22
N LYS A 264 1.84 5.40 -16.00
CA LYS A 264 0.93 6.54 -16.23
C LYS A 264 -0.41 6.09 -16.85
N GLU A 265 -0.36 5.18 -17.81
CA GLU A 265 -1.57 4.58 -18.39
C GLU A 265 -2.40 3.85 -17.33
N LEU A 266 -1.76 3.09 -16.43
CA LEU A 266 -2.44 2.39 -15.34
C LEU A 266 -3.13 3.38 -14.39
N VAL A 267 -2.45 4.42 -13.94
CA VAL A 267 -3.04 5.43 -13.05
C VAL A 267 -4.23 6.12 -13.73
N ARG A 268 -4.07 6.56 -14.99
CA ARG A 268 -5.15 7.19 -15.75
C ARG A 268 -6.38 6.26 -15.88
N GLU A 269 -6.18 4.97 -16.15
CA GLU A 269 -7.30 4.01 -16.28
C GLU A 269 -7.95 3.71 -14.92
N LEU A 270 -7.20 3.69 -13.81
CA LEU A 270 -7.77 3.62 -12.46
C LEU A 270 -8.65 4.84 -12.17
N HIS A 271 -8.15 6.03 -12.44
CA HIS A 271 -8.88 7.29 -12.25
C HIS A 271 -10.16 7.37 -13.10
N LYS A 272 -10.14 6.90 -14.35
CA LYS A 272 -11.34 6.81 -15.21
C LYS A 272 -12.43 5.91 -14.59
N ASN A 273 -12.04 4.98 -13.73
CA ASN A 273 -12.96 4.09 -13.02
C ASN A 273 -13.23 4.56 -11.58
N ASP A 274 -12.93 5.81 -11.26
CA ASP A 274 -13.11 6.42 -9.94
C ASP A 274 -12.39 5.65 -8.81
N ILE A 275 -11.17 5.21 -9.07
CA ILE A 275 -10.30 4.52 -8.12
C ILE A 275 -9.06 5.37 -7.89
N ALA A 276 -8.90 5.88 -6.65
CA ALA A 276 -7.70 6.60 -6.21
C ALA A 276 -6.50 5.66 -6.11
N VAL A 277 -5.31 6.18 -6.37
CA VAL A 277 -4.05 5.40 -6.34
C VAL A 277 -3.18 5.84 -5.17
N ILE A 278 -2.91 4.89 -4.27
CA ILE A 278 -2.04 5.06 -3.11
C ILE A 278 -0.81 4.20 -3.33
N LEU A 279 0.37 4.79 -3.17
CA LEU A 279 1.62 4.04 -3.24
C LEU A 279 2.12 3.69 -1.84
N ASP A 280 2.52 2.45 -1.68
CA ASP A 280 3.33 2.04 -0.55
C ASP A 280 4.78 2.45 -0.80
N VAL A 281 5.33 3.28 0.10
CA VAL A 281 6.64 3.90 -0.08
C VAL A 281 7.57 3.62 1.09
N VAL A 282 8.79 3.21 0.75
CA VAL A 282 9.85 2.94 1.71
C VAL A 282 10.86 4.08 1.63
N ILE A 283 10.80 5.01 2.56
CA ILE A 283 11.67 6.20 2.57
C ILE A 283 12.75 6.15 3.65
N ASN A 284 12.66 5.20 4.56
CA ASN A 284 13.51 5.11 5.76
C ASN A 284 14.74 4.23 5.56
N HIS A 285 14.75 3.31 4.61
CA HIS A 285 15.88 2.42 4.37
C HIS A 285 16.01 2.01 2.91
N VAL A 286 17.16 1.44 2.57
CA VAL A 286 17.46 0.83 1.28
C VAL A 286 18.16 -0.51 1.48
N SER A 287 18.28 -1.34 0.44
CA SER A 287 18.91 -2.65 0.53
C SER A 287 20.32 -2.60 1.14
N ASN A 288 20.67 -3.61 1.94
CA ASN A 288 22.04 -3.82 2.41
C ASN A 288 23.01 -4.23 1.27
N TYR A 289 22.51 -4.81 0.20
CA TYR A 289 23.29 -5.61 -0.75
C TYR A 289 23.50 -4.98 -2.10
N ASP A 290 22.56 -4.17 -2.56
CA ASP A 290 22.61 -3.55 -3.89
C ASP A 290 23.65 -2.44 -4.00
N TRP A 291 23.93 -2.06 -5.24
CA TRP A 291 24.79 -0.92 -5.57
C TRP A 291 23.96 0.37 -5.62
N HIS A 292 23.29 0.67 -4.52
CA HIS A 292 22.51 1.90 -4.39
C HIS A 292 23.41 3.13 -4.63
N PRO A 293 23.05 4.05 -5.55
CA PRO A 293 23.93 5.17 -5.92
C PRO A 293 24.39 6.04 -4.75
N LEU A 294 23.53 6.28 -3.76
CA LEU A 294 23.83 7.12 -2.60
C LEU A 294 25.00 6.57 -1.76
N LYS A 295 25.24 5.26 -1.76
CA LYS A 295 26.37 4.61 -1.06
C LYS A 295 27.74 5.02 -1.65
N PHE A 296 27.76 5.36 -2.95
CA PHE A 296 28.97 5.73 -3.69
C PHE A 296 29.13 7.25 -3.81
N ILE A 297 28.06 8.02 -3.64
CA ILE A 297 28.12 9.48 -3.68
C ILE A 297 28.69 10.02 -2.38
N ASP A 298 28.01 9.75 -1.28
CA ASP A 298 28.46 10.16 0.06
C ASP A 298 27.66 9.41 1.12
N ARG A 299 28.19 8.30 1.61
CA ARG A 299 27.47 7.50 2.60
C ARG A 299 27.30 8.23 3.93
N ASP A 300 28.24 9.12 4.28
CA ASP A 300 28.21 9.87 5.56
C ASP A 300 27.16 10.99 5.52
N LEU A 301 26.76 11.42 4.34
CA LEU A 301 25.68 12.38 4.12
C LEU A 301 24.29 11.74 4.16
N TYR A 302 24.17 10.55 3.53
CA TYR A 302 22.86 9.97 3.27
C TYR A 302 22.41 8.92 4.26
N PHE A 303 23.32 8.30 5.02
CA PHE A 303 23.00 7.15 5.86
C PHE A 303 23.29 7.39 7.34
N GLN A 304 22.49 6.76 8.19
CA GLN A 304 22.83 6.64 9.60
C GLN A 304 23.97 5.66 9.78
N LEU A 305 25.05 6.11 10.45
CA LEU A 305 26.24 5.32 10.74
C LEU A 305 26.44 5.20 12.25
N ASP A 306 26.97 4.04 12.67
CA ASP A 306 27.41 3.84 14.06
C ASP A 306 28.74 4.55 14.34
N GLU A 307 29.18 4.55 15.60
CA GLU A 307 30.45 5.17 16.03
C GLU A 307 31.70 4.59 15.32
N LYS A 308 31.55 3.42 14.69
CA LYS A 308 32.63 2.76 13.92
C LYS A 308 32.52 3.02 12.41
N GLY A 309 31.53 3.77 11.97
CA GLY A 309 31.26 4.06 10.58
C GLY A 309 30.58 2.92 9.81
N ASN A 310 29.93 1.97 10.49
CA ASN A 310 29.11 0.96 9.85
C ASN A 310 27.70 1.49 9.65
N TYR A 311 27.00 1.03 8.60
CA TYR A 311 25.59 1.34 8.41
C TYR A 311 24.75 0.85 9.58
N VAL A 312 23.88 1.73 10.11
CA VAL A 312 22.83 1.33 11.02
C VAL A 312 21.77 0.61 10.20
N SER A 313 21.41 -0.59 10.65
CA SER A 313 20.37 -1.40 10.03
C SER A 313 19.30 -1.73 11.04
N GLN A 314 18.05 -1.54 10.64
CA GLN A 314 16.91 -1.95 11.45
C GLN A 314 16.00 -2.84 10.60
N CYS A 315 15.76 -4.06 11.05
CA CYS A 315 15.03 -5.12 10.36
C CYS A 315 15.60 -5.50 8.98
N CYS A 316 15.51 -4.63 7.98
CA CYS A 316 15.55 -5.03 6.59
C CYS A 316 16.66 -4.38 5.76
N GLY A 317 17.18 -3.20 6.13
CA GLY A 317 18.08 -2.45 5.24
C GLY A 317 18.94 -1.40 5.96
N ASN A 318 19.73 -0.69 5.19
CA ASN A 318 20.55 0.42 5.67
C ASN A 318 19.65 1.67 5.84
N LEU A 319 19.62 2.24 7.04
CA LEU A 319 18.79 3.41 7.32
C LEU A 319 19.34 4.67 6.65
N LEU A 320 18.44 5.41 6.00
CA LEU A 320 18.71 6.78 5.54
C LEU A 320 18.66 7.74 6.74
N ASP A 321 19.48 8.78 6.71
CA ASP A 321 19.48 9.84 7.72
C ASP A 321 18.41 10.89 7.41
N LEU A 322 17.15 10.58 7.73
CA LEU A 322 16.00 11.44 7.44
C LEU A 322 15.95 12.73 8.30
N ASP A 323 16.86 12.92 9.26
CA ASP A 323 17.02 14.19 9.94
C ASP A 323 18.00 15.12 9.20
N ASN A 324 18.71 14.60 8.20
CA ASN A 324 19.55 15.39 7.30
C ASN A 324 18.72 16.08 6.21
N LYS A 325 18.89 17.38 6.06
CA LYS A 325 18.13 18.23 5.12
C LYS A 325 18.28 17.79 3.65
N HIS A 326 19.44 17.29 3.24
CA HIS A 326 19.63 16.81 1.87
C HIS A 326 18.85 15.51 1.61
N VAL A 327 18.80 14.62 2.61
CA VAL A 327 18.01 13.39 2.53
C VAL A 327 16.51 13.72 2.55
N GLN A 328 16.08 14.64 3.43
CA GLN A 328 14.70 15.14 3.44
C GLN A 328 14.31 15.71 2.07
N GLN A 329 15.18 16.56 1.49
CA GLN A 329 14.94 17.11 0.16
C GLN A 329 14.79 16.02 -0.90
N TYR A 330 15.70 15.04 -0.94
CA TYR A 330 15.65 13.91 -1.88
C TYR A 330 14.34 13.14 -1.80
N VAL A 331 13.91 12.79 -0.58
CA VAL A 331 12.66 12.07 -0.33
C VAL A 331 11.44 12.91 -0.70
N ILE A 332 11.38 14.16 -0.25
CA ILE A 332 10.24 15.06 -0.51
C ILE A 332 10.11 15.34 -2.02
N GLU A 333 11.21 15.59 -2.72
CA GLU A 333 11.19 15.76 -4.17
C GLU A 333 10.69 14.51 -4.89
N SER A 334 11.07 13.33 -4.43
CA SER A 334 10.54 12.07 -4.95
C SER A 334 9.02 11.99 -4.79
N LEU A 335 8.50 12.17 -3.59
CA LEU A 335 7.06 12.10 -3.32
C LEU A 335 6.27 13.15 -4.14
N LYS A 336 6.78 14.38 -4.21
CA LYS A 336 6.19 15.46 -5.04
C LYS A 336 6.21 15.09 -6.52
N TYR A 337 7.30 14.47 -7.01
CA TYR A 337 7.42 14.00 -8.38
C TYR A 337 6.34 12.96 -8.71
N TRP A 338 6.08 11.97 -7.82
CA TRP A 338 5.01 11.01 -8.01
C TRP A 338 3.62 11.65 -8.04
N MET A 339 3.37 12.66 -7.20
CA MET A 339 2.10 13.39 -7.25
C MET A 339 1.93 14.16 -8.55
N LEU A 340 2.96 14.91 -8.98
CA LEU A 340 2.86 15.83 -10.12
C LEU A 340 2.96 15.13 -11.47
N GLU A 341 3.80 14.09 -11.55
CA GLU A 341 4.11 13.41 -12.80
C GLU A 341 3.24 12.18 -13.04
N TYR A 342 2.82 11.51 -11.97
CA TYR A 342 1.99 10.29 -12.06
C TYR A 342 0.59 10.47 -11.48
N HIS A 343 0.21 11.66 -11.03
CA HIS A 343 -1.09 11.97 -10.42
C HIS A 343 -1.45 11.06 -9.23
N ILE A 344 -0.46 10.62 -8.44
CA ILE A 344 -0.70 9.78 -7.28
C ILE A 344 -1.52 10.52 -6.23
N ASP A 345 -2.57 9.87 -5.70
CA ASP A 345 -3.53 10.45 -4.76
C ASP A 345 -3.07 10.36 -3.31
N GLY A 346 -2.16 9.47 -2.99
CA GLY A 346 -1.69 9.31 -1.63
C GLY A 346 -0.54 8.34 -1.45
N PHE A 347 -0.09 8.25 -0.21
CA PHE A 347 1.04 7.42 0.18
C PHE A 347 0.75 6.68 1.50
N ARG A 348 1.12 5.41 1.52
CA ARG A 348 1.31 4.62 2.74
C ARG A 348 2.81 4.56 3.02
N PHE A 349 3.22 4.96 4.20
CA PHE A 349 4.63 4.97 4.60
C PHE A 349 4.97 3.71 5.38
N ASP A 350 5.87 2.90 4.79
CA ASP A 350 6.45 1.74 5.45
C ASP A 350 7.22 2.16 6.71
N GLN A 351 7.08 1.41 7.82
CA GLN A 351 7.74 1.67 9.09
C GLN A 351 7.77 3.18 9.49
N ALA A 352 6.64 3.87 9.34
CA ALA A 352 6.55 5.32 9.62
C ALA A 352 6.98 5.68 11.05
N HIS A 353 6.90 4.73 11.99
CA HIS A 353 7.37 4.92 13.37
C HIS A 353 8.86 5.28 13.48
N LEU A 354 9.67 5.04 12.44
CA LEU A 354 11.08 5.42 12.39
C LEU A 354 11.29 6.91 12.05
N LEU A 355 10.26 7.61 11.58
CA LEU A 355 10.35 9.04 11.27
C LEU A 355 10.29 9.88 12.56
N SER A 356 11.08 10.95 12.60
CA SER A 356 10.80 12.01 13.56
C SER A 356 9.46 12.68 13.22
N LEU A 357 8.75 13.18 14.23
CA LEU A 357 7.48 13.89 13.98
C LEU A 357 7.70 15.14 13.15
N GLU A 358 8.84 15.82 13.32
CA GLU A 358 9.22 17.00 12.55
C GLU A 358 9.35 16.65 11.06
N THR A 359 10.03 15.56 10.73
CA THR A 359 10.16 15.10 9.33
C THR A 359 8.81 14.67 8.76
N ALA A 360 7.98 13.94 9.52
CA ALA A 360 6.65 13.54 9.09
C ALA A 360 5.74 14.77 8.83
N GLU A 361 5.78 15.76 9.70
CA GLU A 361 5.02 17.01 9.54
C GLU A 361 5.51 17.82 8.32
N LEU A 362 6.83 17.89 8.12
CA LEU A 362 7.42 18.53 6.94
C LEU A 362 6.93 17.86 5.64
N ILE A 363 7.01 16.54 5.55
CA ILE A 363 6.50 15.77 4.40
C ILE A 363 5.02 16.09 4.18
N SER A 364 4.21 16.01 5.22
CA SER A 364 2.78 16.29 5.14
C SER A 364 2.47 17.69 4.60
N ASN A 365 3.15 18.70 5.12
CA ASN A 365 2.96 20.10 4.71
C ASN A 365 3.35 20.31 3.25
N GLU A 366 4.47 19.73 2.82
CA GLU A 366 4.95 19.81 1.44
C GLU A 366 3.99 19.14 0.44
N LEU A 367 3.47 17.95 0.76
CA LEU A 367 2.54 17.25 -0.11
C LEU A 367 1.17 17.94 -0.16
N ARG A 368 0.64 18.39 1.00
CA ARG A 368 -0.63 19.14 1.06
C ARG A 368 -0.55 20.51 0.42
N SER A 369 0.63 21.10 0.29
CA SER A 369 0.80 22.33 -0.50
C SER A 369 0.50 22.15 -1.99
N ILE A 370 0.68 20.92 -2.51
CA ILE A 370 0.37 20.53 -3.89
C ILE A 370 -1.10 20.11 -4.01
N ASN A 371 -1.53 19.17 -3.16
CA ASN A 371 -2.90 18.70 -3.12
C ASN A 371 -3.37 18.59 -1.66
N PRO A 372 -4.23 19.50 -1.17
CA PRO A 372 -4.76 19.42 0.19
C PRO A 372 -5.53 18.12 0.50
N GLY A 373 -6.03 17.43 -0.53
CA GLY A 373 -6.75 16.16 -0.41
C GLY A 373 -5.85 14.92 -0.46
N VAL A 374 -4.52 15.07 -0.45
CA VAL A 374 -3.60 13.93 -0.47
C VAL A 374 -3.83 12.99 0.70
N ILE A 375 -3.89 11.68 0.40
CA ILE A 375 -4.10 10.63 1.39
C ILE A 375 -2.74 10.27 1.99
N ILE A 376 -2.59 10.39 3.32
CA ILE A 376 -1.33 10.11 4.02
C ILE A 376 -1.61 9.23 5.23
N TYR A 377 -0.97 8.07 5.27
CA TYR A 377 -0.96 7.20 6.44
C TYR A 377 0.26 6.28 6.45
N GLY A 378 0.52 5.62 7.56
CA GLY A 378 1.69 4.74 7.66
C GLY A 378 1.59 3.70 8.77
N GLU A 379 2.67 2.97 8.95
CA GLU A 379 2.86 2.04 10.05
C GLU A 379 3.41 2.77 11.27
N ALA A 380 2.52 3.35 12.05
CA ALA A 380 2.89 4.04 13.30
C ALA A 380 2.93 3.05 14.47
N TRP A 381 3.84 2.07 14.40
CA TRP A 381 4.05 1.09 15.47
C TRP A 381 4.55 1.74 16.78
N ASP A 382 4.82 0.96 17.81
CA ASP A 382 5.34 1.41 19.11
C ASP A 382 4.45 2.47 19.81
N ASN A 383 3.12 2.35 19.65
CA ASN A 383 2.11 3.26 20.19
C ASN A 383 2.19 4.70 19.64
N ARG A 384 2.82 4.92 18.49
CA ARG A 384 2.97 6.25 17.90
C ARG A 384 1.75 6.72 17.09
N SER A 385 0.70 5.89 16.95
CA SER A 385 -0.52 6.26 16.19
C SER A 385 -1.16 7.55 16.70
N GLU A 386 -1.11 7.83 18.03
CA GLU A 386 -1.63 9.08 18.59
C GLU A 386 -0.83 10.29 18.08
N GLU A 387 0.51 10.22 18.14
CA GLU A 387 1.41 11.30 17.72
C GLU A 387 1.20 11.63 16.24
N PHE A 388 1.16 10.61 15.37
CA PHE A 388 0.90 10.77 13.94
C PHE A 388 -0.49 11.34 13.67
N SER A 389 -1.50 10.94 14.45
CA SER A 389 -2.84 11.47 14.32
C SER A 389 -2.92 12.97 14.66
N GLU A 390 -2.09 13.48 15.58
CA GLU A 390 -2.04 14.91 15.90
C GLU A 390 -1.51 15.77 14.74
N ILE A 391 -0.61 15.23 13.92
CA ILE A 391 -0.10 15.89 12.70
C ILE A 391 -0.93 15.55 11.44
N GLU A 392 -2.18 15.08 11.64
CA GLU A 392 -3.15 14.77 10.56
C GLU A 392 -2.71 13.61 9.63
N TRP A 393 -1.93 12.65 10.13
CA TRP A 393 -1.66 11.39 9.44
C TRP A 393 -2.61 10.30 9.91
N GLY A 394 -3.02 9.42 8.99
CA GLY A 394 -3.61 8.14 9.36
C GLY A 394 -2.55 7.11 9.73
N SER A 395 -2.98 6.01 10.32
CA SER A 395 -2.13 4.84 10.52
C SER A 395 -2.91 3.53 10.46
N PHE A 396 -2.20 2.43 10.18
CA PHE A 396 -2.75 1.09 10.30
C PHE A 396 -3.26 0.85 11.72
N ASN A 397 -4.54 0.57 11.85
CA ASN A 397 -5.19 0.35 13.14
C ASN A 397 -5.04 -1.11 13.59
N ALA A 398 -3.84 -1.48 14.06
CA ALA A 398 -3.58 -2.83 14.58
C ALA A 398 -4.48 -3.17 15.78
N TYR A 399 -4.87 -2.17 16.56
CA TYR A 399 -5.79 -2.36 17.67
C TYR A 399 -7.17 -2.87 17.20
N PHE A 400 -7.71 -2.34 16.10
CA PHE A 400 -8.92 -2.87 15.46
C PHE A 400 -8.77 -4.34 15.10
N ARG A 401 -7.67 -4.66 14.41
CA ARG A 401 -7.33 -6.03 14.01
C ARG A 401 -7.32 -6.97 15.21
N ASP A 402 -6.62 -6.59 16.25
CA ASP A 402 -6.31 -7.46 17.38
C ASP A 402 -7.53 -7.66 18.31
N VAL A 403 -8.34 -6.63 18.57
CA VAL A 403 -9.61 -6.77 19.32
C VAL A 403 -10.57 -7.74 18.60
N ILE A 404 -10.60 -7.71 17.26
CA ILE A 404 -11.46 -8.60 16.47
C ILE A 404 -10.93 -10.04 16.47
N ARG A 405 -9.68 -10.25 16.06
CA ARG A 405 -9.16 -11.61 15.80
C ARG A 405 -8.30 -12.19 16.92
N GLY A 406 -7.63 -11.35 17.69
CA GLY A 406 -6.66 -11.76 18.71
C GLY A 406 -5.22 -11.45 18.34
N ASP A 407 -4.29 -11.92 19.16
CA ASP A 407 -2.86 -11.67 19.00
C ASP A 407 -2.27 -12.34 17.75
N LEU A 408 -1.46 -11.60 17.03
CA LEU A 408 -0.88 -12.03 15.76
C LEU A 408 0.09 -13.19 15.88
N HIS A 409 0.84 -13.23 16.97
CA HIS A 409 1.91 -14.22 17.20
C HIS A 409 1.55 -15.28 18.23
N ASN A 410 0.51 -15.03 19.05
CA ASN A 410 0.04 -15.93 20.10
C ASN A 410 -1.44 -16.32 19.88
N PHE A 411 -1.69 -17.38 19.12
CA PHE A 411 -3.03 -17.86 18.76
C PHE A 411 -3.91 -18.30 19.94
N GLU A 412 -3.35 -18.41 21.15
CA GLU A 412 -4.13 -18.66 22.37
C GLU A 412 -4.76 -17.37 22.92
N GLN A 413 -4.19 -16.19 22.60
CA GLN A 413 -4.76 -14.88 22.96
C GLN A 413 -5.78 -14.47 21.90
N LYS A 414 -6.97 -15.01 22.02
CA LYS A 414 -8.07 -14.87 21.07
C LYS A 414 -8.86 -13.57 21.28
N GLY A 415 -9.40 -13.02 20.19
CA GLY A 415 -10.24 -11.83 20.21
C GLY A 415 -11.73 -12.15 20.13
N PHE A 416 -12.53 -11.09 19.88
CA PHE A 416 -13.99 -11.12 19.85
C PHE A 416 -14.58 -12.25 18.98
N LEU A 417 -13.98 -12.53 17.82
CA LEU A 417 -14.44 -13.60 16.93
C LEU A 417 -14.44 -15.00 17.57
N PHE A 418 -13.68 -15.19 18.62
CA PHE A 418 -13.58 -16.45 19.32
C PHE A 418 -14.40 -16.49 20.62
N GLY A 419 -15.25 -15.47 20.87
CA GLY A 419 -15.95 -15.31 22.14
C GLY A 419 -14.95 -15.12 23.28
N SER A 420 -13.97 -14.27 23.08
CA SER A 420 -12.89 -13.95 24.00
C SER A 420 -12.43 -12.52 23.79
N TYR A 421 -11.63 -12.04 24.71
CA TYR A 421 -10.83 -10.81 24.58
C TYR A 421 -9.40 -11.12 25.05
N ARG A 422 -8.41 -10.41 24.51
CA ARG A 422 -7.04 -10.52 24.98
C ARG A 422 -6.94 -10.01 26.43
N PRO A 423 -5.87 -10.34 27.18
CA PRO A 423 -5.66 -9.78 28.51
C PRO A 423 -5.77 -8.24 28.49
N ASN A 424 -6.52 -7.67 29.43
CA ASN A 424 -6.82 -6.24 29.58
C ASN A 424 -7.72 -5.63 28.50
N GLU A 425 -8.35 -6.42 27.65
CA GLU A 425 -9.40 -5.99 26.73
C GLU A 425 -10.78 -6.43 27.20
N ASP A 426 -11.79 -5.67 26.82
CA ASP A 426 -13.19 -5.95 27.13
C ASP A 426 -14.16 -5.42 26.06
N LYS A 427 -15.44 -5.40 26.37
CA LYS A 427 -16.47 -4.83 25.51
C LYS A 427 -16.31 -3.31 25.26
N GLY A 428 -15.59 -2.61 26.11
CA GLY A 428 -15.24 -1.19 25.93
C GLY A 428 -14.33 -1.00 24.72
N ASP A 429 -13.36 -1.90 24.56
CA ASP A 429 -12.45 -1.88 23.41
C ASP A 429 -13.20 -2.17 22.10
N LEU A 430 -14.13 -3.12 22.12
CA LEU A 430 -15.01 -3.41 20.99
C LEU A 430 -15.84 -2.16 20.59
N LYS A 431 -16.37 -1.40 21.55
CA LYS A 431 -17.07 -0.14 21.28
C LYS A 431 -16.13 0.91 20.71
N SER A 432 -14.92 1.02 21.26
CA SER A 432 -13.90 1.97 20.80
C SER A 432 -13.56 1.76 19.34
N ILE A 433 -13.30 0.51 18.92
CA ILE A 433 -12.95 0.21 17.52
C ILE A 433 -14.14 0.46 16.56
N ILE A 434 -15.37 0.17 16.98
CA ILE A 434 -16.57 0.48 16.19
C ILE A 434 -16.73 2.00 16.00
N ALA A 435 -16.41 2.78 17.01
CA ALA A 435 -16.43 4.24 16.97
C ALA A 435 -15.16 4.87 16.37
N GLY A 436 -14.38 4.10 15.56
CA GLY A 436 -13.21 4.57 14.84
C GLY A 436 -11.96 4.74 15.68
N THR A 437 -11.86 4.05 16.82
CA THR A 437 -10.73 4.14 17.76
C THR A 437 -10.39 5.60 18.12
N SER A 438 -11.41 6.44 18.16
CA SER A 438 -11.25 7.89 18.37
C SER A 438 -11.00 8.23 19.85
N LYS A 439 -10.30 9.32 20.12
CA LYS A 439 -10.06 9.82 21.49
C LYS A 439 -11.35 9.98 22.30
N ILE A 440 -12.43 10.38 21.65
CA ILE A 440 -13.74 10.55 22.31
C ILE A 440 -14.32 9.20 22.77
N SER A 441 -13.97 8.12 22.09
CA SER A 441 -14.43 6.75 22.42
C SER A 441 -13.40 5.93 23.18
N GLY A 442 -12.39 6.54 23.76
CA GLY A 442 -11.33 5.87 24.53
C GLY A 442 -10.19 5.31 23.66
N GLY A 443 -10.14 5.68 22.40
CA GLY A 443 -9.03 5.31 21.50
C GLY A 443 -7.98 6.41 21.37
N VAL A 444 -7.15 6.33 20.33
CA VAL A 444 -5.97 7.18 20.14
C VAL A 444 -6.11 8.20 19.00
N TYR A 445 -7.04 8.00 18.07
CA TYR A 445 -7.14 8.86 16.89
C TYR A 445 -7.90 10.15 17.17
N LYS A 446 -7.38 11.25 16.69
CA LYS A 446 -8.01 12.58 16.73
C LYS A 446 -9.27 12.62 15.86
N ARG A 447 -9.26 11.89 14.75
CA ARG A 447 -10.35 11.79 13.78
C ARG A 447 -10.57 10.34 13.33
N PRO A 448 -11.81 9.90 13.08
CA PRO A 448 -12.06 8.52 12.63
C PRO A 448 -11.33 8.13 11.34
N HIS A 449 -11.15 9.06 10.39
CA HIS A 449 -10.45 8.77 9.12
C HIS A 449 -8.93 8.66 9.26
N HIS A 450 -8.36 8.87 10.44
CA HIS A 450 -6.96 8.51 10.72
C HIS A 450 -6.81 7.01 11.04
N ALA A 451 -7.90 6.33 11.37
CA ALA A 451 -7.92 4.89 11.61
C ALA A 451 -8.07 4.13 10.28
N ILE A 452 -7.01 3.52 9.78
CA ILE A 452 -7.06 2.58 8.66
C ILE A 452 -7.34 1.19 9.25
N ASN A 453 -8.61 0.81 9.26
CA ASN A 453 -9.07 -0.45 9.84
C ASN A 453 -8.79 -1.61 8.89
N PHE A 454 -8.19 -2.67 9.37
CA PHE A 454 -7.88 -3.84 8.57
C PHE A 454 -8.00 -5.13 9.40
N LEU A 455 -8.12 -6.26 8.73
CA LEU A 455 -8.05 -7.60 9.31
C LEU A 455 -6.83 -8.36 8.79
N GLU A 456 -6.38 -8.00 7.59
CA GLU A 456 -5.26 -8.57 6.85
C GLU A 456 -4.59 -7.48 6.00
N VAL A 457 -3.28 -7.54 5.90
CA VAL A 457 -2.41 -6.85 4.94
C VAL A 457 -1.45 -7.86 4.34
N HIS A 458 -0.51 -7.42 3.49
CA HIS A 458 0.49 -8.33 2.88
C HIS A 458 1.34 -9.09 3.90
N ASP A 459 1.64 -8.47 5.05
CA ASP A 459 2.42 -9.06 6.14
C ASP A 459 1.64 -10.12 6.93
N ASP A 460 2.38 -11.04 7.53
CA ASP A 460 1.88 -12.10 8.41
C ASP A 460 0.96 -13.12 7.71
N TYR A 461 0.32 -13.97 8.51
CA TYR A 461 -0.69 -14.91 8.02
C TYR A 461 -1.88 -14.16 7.46
N CYS A 462 -2.36 -14.56 6.28
CA CYS A 462 -3.63 -14.06 5.80
C CYS A 462 -4.76 -14.39 6.80
N PHE A 463 -5.84 -13.64 6.75
CA PHE A 463 -6.89 -13.70 7.77
C PHE A 463 -7.51 -15.11 7.91
N SER A 464 -7.72 -15.80 6.81
CA SER A 464 -8.27 -17.17 6.87
C SER A 464 -7.29 -18.19 7.44
N ASP A 465 -5.98 -18.06 7.19
CA ASP A 465 -4.97 -18.91 7.81
C ASP A 465 -4.86 -18.63 9.31
N PHE A 466 -4.92 -17.36 9.71
CA PHE A 466 -5.02 -17.00 11.12
C PHE A 466 -6.24 -17.63 11.80
N LEU A 467 -7.42 -17.59 11.16
CA LEU A 467 -8.63 -18.22 11.70
C LEU A 467 -8.46 -19.73 11.86
N ARG A 468 -7.84 -20.43 10.90
CA ARG A 468 -7.56 -21.87 10.96
C ARG A 468 -6.65 -22.22 12.13
N LEU A 469 -5.57 -21.47 12.29
CA LEU A 469 -4.58 -21.66 13.36
C LEU A 469 -5.20 -21.39 14.75
N SER A 470 -5.88 -20.25 14.91
CA SER A 470 -6.49 -19.88 16.20
C SER A 470 -7.70 -20.74 16.57
N SER A 471 -8.43 -21.29 15.60
CA SER A 471 -9.53 -22.22 15.88
C SER A 471 -9.04 -23.63 16.21
N GLY A 472 -7.79 -23.96 15.89
CA GLY A 472 -7.22 -25.31 16.02
C GLY A 472 -7.65 -26.27 14.88
N GLU A 473 -8.26 -25.75 13.79
CA GLU A 473 -8.55 -26.55 12.59
C GLU A 473 -7.26 -26.94 11.87
N ASN A 474 -6.22 -26.10 11.95
CA ASN A 474 -4.88 -26.42 11.50
C ASN A 474 -3.83 -26.05 12.55
N LYS A 475 -2.63 -26.63 12.39
CA LYS A 475 -1.42 -26.29 13.14
C LYS A 475 -0.38 -25.68 12.18
N LYS A 476 0.57 -24.90 12.73
CA LYS A 476 1.65 -24.27 11.93
C LYS A 476 2.44 -25.23 11.04
N ASP A 477 2.60 -26.47 11.50
CA ASP A 477 3.40 -27.49 10.83
C ASP A 477 2.59 -28.45 9.96
N ASP A 478 1.28 -28.23 9.81
CA ASP A 478 0.46 -29.04 8.92
C ASP A 478 0.91 -28.88 7.47
N LEU A 479 0.98 -29.99 6.74
CA LEU A 479 1.30 -30.02 5.33
C LEU A 479 0.01 -30.03 4.50
N ILE A 480 -0.19 -29.00 3.74
CA ILE A 480 -1.37 -28.77 2.89
C ILE A 480 -1.08 -29.29 1.48
N ALA A 481 -1.49 -30.52 1.19
CA ALA A 481 -1.25 -31.14 -0.12
C ALA A 481 -2.15 -30.60 -1.23
N ASP A 482 -3.37 -30.18 -0.90
CA ASP A 482 -4.37 -29.63 -1.84
C ASP A 482 -4.78 -28.22 -1.40
N LYS A 483 -4.13 -27.22 -1.96
CA LYS A 483 -4.40 -25.79 -1.69
C LYS A 483 -5.84 -25.43 -2.03
N LEU A 484 -6.37 -25.89 -3.17
CA LEU A 484 -7.72 -25.51 -3.59
C LEU A 484 -8.79 -26.01 -2.63
N SER A 485 -8.66 -27.26 -2.18
CA SER A 485 -9.57 -27.84 -1.17
C SER A 485 -9.41 -27.12 0.17
N HIS A 486 -8.18 -26.75 0.55
CA HIS A 486 -7.88 -26.00 1.78
C HIS A 486 -8.52 -24.61 1.82
N ILE A 487 -8.63 -23.92 0.69
CA ILE A 487 -9.27 -22.60 0.59
C ILE A 487 -10.75 -22.66 1.03
N SER A 488 -11.45 -23.77 0.82
CA SER A 488 -12.84 -23.93 1.27
C SER A 488 -12.93 -23.81 2.79
N LEU A 489 -13.58 -22.75 3.26
CA LEU A 489 -13.74 -22.51 4.70
C LEU A 489 -14.81 -23.41 5.30
N SER A 490 -14.53 -23.95 6.50
CA SER A 490 -15.57 -24.61 7.28
C SER A 490 -16.73 -23.65 7.57
N PRO A 491 -17.97 -24.13 7.79
CA PRO A 491 -19.11 -23.25 8.11
C PRO A 491 -18.82 -22.32 9.29
N LYS A 492 -18.08 -22.78 10.29
CA LYS A 492 -17.66 -22.00 11.46
C LYS A 492 -16.72 -20.85 11.05
N LEU A 493 -15.64 -21.15 10.32
CA LEU A 493 -14.68 -20.12 9.89
C LEU A 493 -15.32 -19.13 8.91
N LYS A 494 -16.22 -19.60 8.06
CA LYS A 494 -16.97 -18.73 7.15
C LYS A 494 -17.87 -17.74 7.92
N SER A 495 -18.58 -18.20 8.95
CA SER A 495 -19.38 -17.32 9.82
C SER A 495 -18.51 -16.31 10.54
N MET A 496 -17.34 -16.71 11.04
CA MET A 496 -16.38 -15.82 11.69
C MET A 496 -15.84 -14.77 10.70
N ASN A 497 -15.49 -15.18 9.48
CA ASN A 497 -15.01 -14.26 8.44
C ASN A 497 -16.11 -13.24 8.05
N LYS A 498 -17.35 -13.70 7.83
CA LYS A 498 -18.48 -12.81 7.55
C LYS A 498 -18.74 -11.83 8.70
N LEU A 499 -18.66 -12.29 9.97
CA LEU A 499 -18.83 -11.39 11.13
C LEU A 499 -17.70 -10.35 11.21
N ALA A 500 -16.46 -10.72 10.96
CA ALA A 500 -15.32 -9.81 10.92
C ALA A 500 -15.48 -8.76 9.82
N ALA A 501 -15.83 -9.18 8.61
CA ALA A 501 -16.11 -8.28 7.49
C ALA A 501 -17.28 -7.34 7.81
N PHE A 502 -18.35 -7.86 8.43
CA PHE A 502 -19.48 -7.04 8.88
C PHE A 502 -19.00 -5.91 9.82
N ILE A 503 -18.19 -6.23 10.83
CA ILE A 503 -17.66 -5.24 11.77
C ILE A 503 -16.74 -4.25 11.03
N LEU A 504 -15.86 -4.72 10.14
CA LEU A 504 -14.96 -3.86 9.36
C LEU A 504 -15.73 -2.80 8.57
N PHE A 505 -16.77 -3.20 7.86
CA PHE A 505 -17.51 -2.28 6.98
C PHE A 505 -18.62 -1.48 7.69
N THR A 506 -18.98 -1.84 8.92
CA THR A 506 -19.96 -1.07 9.74
C THR A 506 -19.31 -0.20 10.81
N SER A 507 -18.00 -0.27 11.01
CA SER A 507 -17.26 0.60 11.93
C SER A 507 -16.91 1.93 11.28
N GLN A 508 -16.71 2.97 12.12
CA GLN A 508 -16.10 4.23 11.70
C GLN A 508 -14.62 4.01 11.37
N GLY A 509 -14.06 4.89 10.55
CA GLY A 509 -12.69 4.76 10.02
C GLY A 509 -12.69 4.31 8.56
N ILE A 510 -11.52 4.14 7.99
CA ILE A 510 -11.31 3.74 6.59
C ILE A 510 -11.08 2.23 6.54
N PRO A 511 -11.95 1.42 5.91
CA PRO A 511 -11.71 0.01 5.76
C PRO A 511 -10.67 -0.26 4.68
N LEU A 512 -9.72 -1.12 5.01
CA LEU A 512 -8.72 -1.68 4.10
C LEU A 512 -8.79 -3.20 4.16
N PHE A 513 -8.65 -3.86 3.00
CA PHE A 513 -8.51 -5.31 2.92
C PHE A 513 -7.56 -5.72 1.80
N HIS A 514 -6.81 -6.80 2.04
CA HIS A 514 -5.79 -7.31 1.13
C HIS A 514 -6.40 -8.19 0.03
N GLN A 515 -5.72 -8.27 -1.13
CA GLN A 515 -6.09 -9.13 -2.25
C GLN A 515 -6.30 -10.58 -1.80
N GLY A 516 -7.50 -11.11 -2.01
CA GLY A 516 -7.84 -12.47 -1.63
C GLY A 516 -8.56 -12.63 -0.30
N GLN A 517 -8.55 -11.63 0.57
CA GLN A 517 -9.26 -11.69 1.85
C GLN A 517 -10.76 -11.97 1.66
N GLU A 518 -11.37 -11.39 0.61
CA GLU A 518 -12.79 -11.49 0.31
C GLU A 518 -13.27 -12.89 -0.11
N TRP A 519 -12.36 -13.81 -0.43
CA TRP A 519 -12.70 -15.24 -0.61
C TRP A 519 -11.95 -16.16 0.34
N GLY A 520 -11.21 -15.60 1.29
CA GLY A 520 -10.50 -16.37 2.30
C GLY A 520 -9.32 -17.14 1.72
N HIS A 521 -8.48 -16.49 0.92
CA HIS A 521 -7.27 -17.07 0.35
C HIS A 521 -6.32 -17.62 1.43
N SER A 522 -5.35 -18.40 1.01
CA SER A 522 -4.31 -18.99 1.86
C SER A 522 -2.96 -18.91 1.18
N LYS A 523 -1.94 -18.49 1.91
CA LYS A 523 -0.55 -18.44 1.44
C LYS A 523 0.14 -19.77 1.75
N ILE A 524 -0.08 -20.78 0.91
CA ILE A 524 0.62 -22.07 1.02
C ILE A 524 1.92 -22.02 0.25
N ILE A 525 3.05 -22.34 0.90
CA ILE A 525 4.37 -22.33 0.29
C ILE A 525 4.42 -23.33 -0.86
N ALA A 526 4.61 -22.80 -2.07
CA ALA A 526 4.63 -23.59 -3.29
C ALA A 526 5.93 -24.39 -3.45
N GLU A 527 5.87 -25.49 -4.21
CA GLU A 527 7.05 -26.24 -4.63
C GLU A 527 7.95 -25.38 -5.53
N THR A 528 9.24 -25.42 -5.27
CA THR A 528 10.27 -24.73 -6.05
C THR A 528 11.41 -25.66 -6.40
N LYS A 529 12.26 -25.25 -7.36
CA LYS A 529 13.47 -26.01 -7.72
C LYS A 529 14.51 -26.03 -6.60
N VAL A 530 14.47 -25.04 -5.71
CA VAL A 530 15.33 -24.97 -4.53
C VAL A 530 14.53 -25.56 -3.36
N PRO A 531 15.06 -26.57 -2.67
CA PRO A 531 14.36 -27.21 -1.55
C PRO A 531 14.06 -26.19 -0.43
N ASP A 532 12.79 -26.10 -0.05
CA ASP A 532 12.34 -25.38 1.14
C ASP A 532 11.77 -26.39 2.13
N LEU A 533 12.23 -26.35 3.37
CA LEU A 533 11.74 -27.23 4.45
C LEU A 533 10.28 -26.92 4.84
N ASN A 534 9.77 -25.77 4.44
CA ASN A 534 8.43 -25.31 4.76
C ASN A 534 7.43 -25.43 3.59
N VAL A 535 7.83 -26.09 2.49
CA VAL A 535 6.89 -26.37 1.38
C VAL A 535 5.62 -27.02 1.89
N HIS A 536 4.48 -26.60 1.33
CA HIS A 536 3.13 -27.00 1.74
C HIS A 536 2.65 -26.51 3.11
N LYS A 537 3.40 -25.71 3.85
CA LYS A 537 2.92 -25.04 5.06
C LYS A 537 2.31 -23.68 4.74
N MET A 538 1.49 -23.18 5.64
CA MET A 538 1.02 -21.80 5.61
C MET A 538 2.18 -20.84 5.90
N ASP A 539 2.29 -19.76 5.13
CA ASP A 539 3.40 -18.83 5.17
C ASP A 539 3.05 -17.53 5.92
N PRO A 540 3.72 -17.21 7.02
CA PRO A 540 3.56 -15.92 7.69
C PRO A 540 4.31 -14.77 7.00
N ASN A 541 5.26 -15.06 6.10
CA ASN A 541 6.12 -14.02 5.49
C ASN A 541 6.59 -14.44 4.10
N SER A 542 5.78 -14.11 3.11
CA SER A 542 5.98 -14.52 1.72
C SER A 542 6.70 -13.49 0.84
N TYR A 543 7.40 -12.51 1.44
CA TYR A 543 8.04 -11.37 0.74
C TYR A 543 8.97 -11.76 -0.40
N ASN A 544 9.52 -12.97 -0.37
CA ASN A 544 10.54 -13.47 -1.28
C ASN A 544 10.00 -14.46 -2.34
N LYS A 545 8.66 -14.60 -2.46
CA LYS A 545 8.04 -15.69 -3.24
C LYS A 545 7.30 -15.18 -4.47
N ASP A 546 8.02 -15.04 -5.61
CA ASP A 546 7.41 -14.80 -6.92
C ASP A 546 6.93 -16.14 -7.54
N ASN A 547 5.91 -16.74 -6.93
CA ASN A 547 5.32 -18.01 -7.34
C ASN A 547 3.88 -18.16 -6.80
N GLU A 548 3.30 -19.34 -6.93
CA GLU A 548 1.92 -19.67 -6.53
C GLU A 548 1.62 -19.45 -5.03
N THR A 549 2.62 -19.18 -4.19
CA THR A 549 2.39 -18.75 -2.80
C THR A 549 1.68 -17.42 -2.75
N ASN A 550 2.14 -16.44 -3.54
CA ASN A 550 1.61 -15.08 -3.60
C ASN A 550 0.67 -14.84 -4.79
N TRP A 551 0.90 -15.53 -5.92
CA TRP A 551 0.11 -15.30 -7.12
C TRP A 551 -1.36 -15.58 -6.90
N VAL A 552 -2.23 -14.63 -7.25
CA VAL A 552 -3.67 -14.75 -7.08
C VAL A 552 -4.25 -15.77 -8.06
N ASN A 553 -4.67 -16.92 -7.53
CA ASN A 553 -5.38 -17.93 -8.30
C ASN A 553 -6.90 -17.66 -8.28
N TRP A 554 -7.43 -17.07 -9.34
CA TRP A 554 -8.83 -16.66 -9.45
C TRP A 554 -9.82 -17.83 -9.44
N ASN A 555 -9.38 -19.07 -9.64
CA ASN A 555 -10.23 -20.25 -9.49
C ASN A 555 -10.64 -20.49 -8.03
N GLU A 556 -9.85 -19.96 -7.08
CA GLU A 556 -10.10 -20.06 -5.64
C GLU A 556 -11.41 -19.37 -5.22
N LEU A 557 -11.82 -18.30 -5.92
CA LEU A 557 -13.06 -17.58 -5.62
C LEU A 557 -14.27 -18.50 -5.51
N SER A 558 -14.34 -19.51 -6.40
CA SER A 558 -15.47 -20.43 -6.48
C SER A 558 -15.67 -21.25 -5.19
N GLN A 559 -14.63 -21.42 -4.38
CA GLN A 559 -14.69 -22.18 -3.13
C GLN A 559 -15.50 -21.43 -2.04
N ASN A 560 -15.52 -20.10 -2.09
CA ASN A 560 -16.22 -19.24 -1.13
C ASN A 560 -16.94 -18.08 -1.83
N GLN A 561 -17.65 -18.35 -2.92
CA GLN A 561 -18.35 -17.34 -3.72
C GLN A 561 -19.38 -16.54 -2.90
N ASP A 562 -20.01 -17.18 -1.93
CA ASP A 562 -20.95 -16.54 -1.01
C ASP A 562 -20.27 -15.48 -0.12
N LEU A 563 -19.02 -15.71 0.26
CA LEU A 563 -18.22 -14.74 1.01
C LEU A 563 -17.86 -13.53 0.14
N VAL A 564 -17.42 -13.74 -1.10
CA VAL A 564 -17.18 -12.65 -2.07
C VAL A 564 -18.43 -11.79 -2.25
N ASN A 565 -19.58 -12.42 -2.45
CA ASN A 565 -20.85 -11.72 -2.60
C ASN A 565 -21.23 -10.92 -1.35
N PHE A 566 -20.90 -11.44 -0.17
CA PHE A 566 -21.12 -10.77 1.11
C PHE A 566 -20.26 -9.50 1.25
N TYR A 567 -18.95 -9.57 0.93
CA TYR A 567 -18.07 -8.40 0.91
C TYR A 567 -18.59 -7.33 -0.05
N LYS A 568 -18.98 -7.73 -1.27
CA LYS A 568 -19.57 -6.79 -2.27
C LYS A 568 -20.83 -6.09 -1.73
N ALA A 569 -21.72 -6.85 -1.08
CA ALA A 569 -22.94 -6.29 -0.50
C ALA A 569 -22.61 -5.28 0.62
N LEU A 570 -21.65 -5.59 1.49
CA LEU A 570 -21.20 -4.67 2.55
C LEU A 570 -20.59 -3.39 1.97
N ILE A 571 -19.76 -3.49 0.94
CA ILE A 571 -19.16 -2.35 0.26
C ILE A 571 -20.26 -1.46 -0.35
N GLN A 572 -21.23 -2.07 -1.04
CA GLN A 572 -22.36 -1.34 -1.62
C GLN A 572 -23.18 -0.63 -0.54
N ILE A 573 -23.55 -1.32 0.54
CA ILE A 573 -24.31 -0.75 1.66
C ILE A 573 -23.52 0.41 2.30
N ARG A 574 -22.22 0.25 2.54
CA ARG A 574 -21.40 1.32 3.11
C ARG A 574 -21.36 2.56 2.21
N LYS A 575 -21.31 2.39 0.89
CA LYS A 575 -21.38 3.51 -0.08
C LYS A 575 -22.75 4.17 -0.11
N GLU A 576 -23.81 3.39 -0.07
CA GLU A 576 -25.20 3.87 -0.16
C GLU A 576 -25.66 4.61 1.10
N TYR A 577 -25.18 4.14 2.28
CA TYR A 577 -25.61 4.66 3.58
C TYR A 577 -24.48 5.44 4.30
N PRO A 578 -24.42 6.78 4.12
CA PRO A 578 -23.37 7.60 4.75
C PRO A 578 -23.32 7.49 6.28
N GLN A 579 -24.41 7.12 6.93
CA GLN A 579 -24.48 6.93 8.38
C GLN A 579 -23.40 5.96 8.89
N LEU A 580 -23.08 4.92 8.13
CA LEU A 580 -22.07 3.93 8.50
C LEU A 580 -20.63 4.50 8.58
N ARG A 581 -20.36 5.64 7.96
CA ARG A 581 -19.01 6.19 7.86
C ARG A 581 -18.88 7.66 8.29
N LYS A 582 -20.02 8.42 8.32
CA LYS A 582 -20.03 9.85 8.63
C LYS A 582 -20.75 10.21 9.95
N THR A 583 -21.30 9.24 10.67
CA THR A 583 -21.80 9.45 12.03
C THR A 583 -20.62 9.77 12.95
N ARG A 584 -20.72 10.86 13.70
CA ARG A 584 -19.65 11.20 14.64
C ARG A 584 -19.59 10.15 15.77
N PRO A 585 -18.40 9.82 16.29
CA PRO A 585 -18.26 8.81 17.35
C PRO A 585 -19.18 8.99 18.55
N GLN A 586 -19.38 10.23 19.00
CA GLN A 586 -20.26 10.56 20.12
C GLN A 586 -21.76 10.42 19.81
N ASP A 587 -22.16 10.33 18.54
CA ASP A 587 -23.56 10.16 18.12
C ASP A 587 -23.91 8.67 17.88
N ILE A 588 -22.95 7.76 18.12
CA ILE A 588 -23.19 6.32 18.10
C ILE A 588 -23.75 5.90 19.44
N THR A 589 -24.96 5.32 19.44
CA THR A 589 -25.57 4.76 20.65
C THR A 589 -25.26 3.27 20.75
N PHE A 590 -24.76 2.82 21.90
CA PHE A 590 -24.46 1.43 22.16
C PHE A 590 -25.51 0.76 23.05
N TYR A 591 -25.96 -0.42 22.67
CA TYR A 591 -26.92 -1.26 23.40
C TYR A 591 -26.16 -2.45 24.00
N ASN A 592 -26.09 -2.49 25.34
CA ASN A 592 -25.37 -3.54 26.06
C ASN A 592 -26.30 -4.74 26.36
N PHE A 593 -25.75 -5.92 26.20
CA PHE A 593 -26.36 -7.17 26.61
C PHE A 593 -25.61 -7.76 27.80
N LYS A 594 -26.28 -8.67 28.55
CA LYS A 594 -25.62 -9.42 29.64
C LYS A 594 -24.47 -10.29 29.14
N ASN A 595 -24.60 -10.77 27.90
CA ASN A 595 -23.52 -11.50 27.26
C ASN A 595 -22.38 -10.53 26.85
N GLU A 596 -21.17 -10.79 27.34
CA GLU A 596 -20.00 -9.93 27.10
C GLU A 596 -19.60 -9.87 25.63
N PHE A 597 -19.94 -10.90 24.86
CA PHE A 597 -19.64 -11.01 23.43
C PHE A 597 -20.81 -10.61 22.53
N SER A 598 -21.74 -9.82 23.05
CA SER A 598 -22.88 -9.32 22.28
C SER A 598 -23.00 -7.82 22.45
N LEU A 599 -23.24 -7.11 21.33
CA LEU A 599 -23.34 -5.66 21.30
C LEU A 599 -24.33 -5.23 20.22
N GLY A 600 -25.14 -4.20 20.53
CA GLY A 600 -25.85 -3.42 19.52
C GLY A 600 -25.25 -2.02 19.42
N TYR A 601 -25.34 -1.42 18.24
CA TYR A 601 -24.94 -0.03 18.02
C TYR A 601 -25.78 0.61 16.92
N SER A 602 -26.14 1.89 17.11
CA SER A 602 -26.97 2.60 16.14
C SER A 602 -26.31 3.90 15.67
N PHE A 603 -26.63 4.24 14.43
CA PHE A 603 -26.17 5.44 13.74
C PHE A 603 -27.36 6.40 13.57
N ASN A 604 -27.36 7.52 14.31
CA ASN A 604 -28.40 8.56 14.25
C ASN A 604 -29.83 8.00 14.37
N GLU A 605 -30.05 6.94 15.17
CA GLU A 605 -31.36 6.30 15.42
C GLU A 605 -32.07 5.76 14.17
N THR A 606 -31.47 5.88 12.99
CA THR A 606 -32.08 5.45 11.72
C THR A 606 -31.54 4.11 11.23
N MET A 607 -30.39 3.70 11.74
CA MET A 607 -29.75 2.45 11.37
C MET A 607 -29.18 1.79 12.62
N ILE A 608 -29.37 0.49 12.76
CA ILE A 608 -28.92 -0.27 13.93
C ILE A 608 -28.26 -1.58 13.50
N ALA A 609 -27.11 -1.86 14.09
CA ALA A 609 -26.42 -3.12 13.94
C ALA A 609 -26.45 -3.90 15.27
N TYR A 610 -26.57 -5.23 15.17
CA TYR A 610 -26.38 -6.14 16.29
C TYR A 610 -25.35 -7.19 15.91
N ILE A 611 -24.44 -7.49 16.83
CA ILE A 611 -23.41 -8.51 16.68
C ILE A 611 -23.42 -9.44 17.88
N ASN A 612 -23.16 -10.73 17.62
CA ASN A 612 -23.03 -11.77 18.61
C ASN A 612 -21.76 -12.62 18.31
N GLY A 613 -20.69 -12.37 19.05
CA GLY A 613 -19.42 -13.12 18.97
C GLY A 613 -19.36 -14.33 19.90
N ASP A 614 -20.44 -14.69 20.63
CA ASP A 614 -20.46 -15.86 21.48
C ASP A 614 -20.27 -17.17 20.67
N ASN A 615 -19.68 -18.18 21.27
CA ASN A 615 -19.42 -19.45 20.60
C ASN A 615 -20.67 -20.33 20.43
N GLU A 616 -21.62 -20.25 21.37
CA GLU A 616 -22.75 -21.17 21.46
C GLU A 616 -24.10 -20.46 21.70
N LYS A 617 -24.06 -19.32 22.42
CA LYS A 617 -25.30 -18.70 22.89
C LYS A 617 -25.93 -17.83 21.82
N GLU A 618 -27.21 -18.04 21.63
CA GLU A 618 -28.06 -17.14 20.88
C GLU A 618 -28.38 -15.87 21.68
N LEU A 619 -28.74 -14.80 20.99
CA LEU A 619 -29.10 -13.51 21.56
C LEU A 619 -30.53 -13.15 21.18
N GLU A 620 -31.40 -13.02 22.19
CA GLU A 620 -32.72 -12.42 21.98
C GLU A 620 -32.57 -10.90 21.87
N ILE A 621 -33.06 -10.31 20.78
CA ILE A 621 -33.05 -8.90 20.50
C ILE A 621 -34.47 -8.38 20.54
N ILE A 622 -34.66 -7.28 21.29
CA ILE A 622 -35.87 -6.48 21.27
C ILE A 622 -35.53 -5.18 20.54
N LEU A 623 -36.23 -4.94 19.43
CA LEU A 623 -35.99 -3.75 18.63
C LEU A 623 -36.59 -2.51 19.30
N PRO A 624 -36.00 -1.33 19.14
CA PRO A 624 -36.63 -0.05 19.46
C PRO A 624 -37.92 0.14 18.66
N ASP A 625 -38.83 0.94 19.20
CA ASP A 625 -40.10 1.27 18.52
C ASP A 625 -39.87 1.76 17.10
N GLY A 626 -40.70 1.28 16.18
CA GLY A 626 -40.61 1.62 14.76
C GLY A 626 -40.65 0.41 13.83
N ASN A 627 -40.71 0.68 12.54
CA ASN A 627 -40.62 -0.36 11.51
C ASN A 627 -39.16 -0.48 11.05
N TRP A 628 -38.66 -1.71 11.02
CA TRP A 628 -37.29 -2.01 10.70
C TRP A 628 -37.20 -2.97 9.53
N ASN A 629 -36.38 -2.63 8.52
CA ASN A 629 -36.03 -3.53 7.40
C ASN A 629 -34.63 -4.05 7.57
N LEU A 630 -34.45 -5.35 7.24
CA LEU A 630 -33.13 -5.98 7.20
C LEU A 630 -32.40 -5.50 5.95
N LEU A 631 -31.19 -4.94 6.11
CA LEU A 631 -30.29 -4.63 5.01
C LEU A 631 -29.38 -5.80 4.68
N ILE A 632 -28.74 -6.39 5.70
CA ILE A 632 -27.84 -7.53 5.53
C ILE A 632 -27.75 -8.35 6.81
N SER A 633 -27.55 -9.65 6.65
CA SER A 633 -27.23 -10.60 7.74
C SER A 633 -26.01 -11.43 7.37
N THR A 634 -25.16 -11.71 8.34
CA THR A 634 -24.04 -12.66 8.18
C THR A 634 -24.49 -14.11 8.12
N SER A 635 -25.73 -14.39 8.54
CA SER A 635 -26.36 -15.72 8.55
C SER A 635 -27.42 -15.80 7.46
N ASP A 636 -27.51 -16.93 6.79
CA ASP A 636 -28.56 -17.23 5.80
C ASP A 636 -29.92 -17.53 6.46
N GLN A 637 -29.97 -17.59 7.79
CA GLN A 637 -31.23 -17.75 8.51
C GLN A 637 -32.11 -16.53 8.30
N THR A 638 -33.27 -16.75 7.74
CA THR A 638 -34.31 -15.73 7.65
C THR A 638 -34.64 -15.27 9.06
N ILE A 639 -34.41 -13.99 9.36
CA ILE A 639 -34.80 -13.42 10.66
C ILE A 639 -36.32 -13.42 10.69
N SER A 640 -36.91 -14.44 11.26
CA SER A 640 -38.34 -14.53 11.48
C SER A 640 -38.71 -13.69 12.70
N GLY A 641 -39.71 -12.85 12.58
CA GLY A 641 -40.25 -12.09 13.71
C GLY A 641 -39.95 -10.60 13.75
N LEU A 642 -39.25 -10.04 12.74
CA LEU A 642 -39.01 -8.59 12.65
C LEU A 642 -40.33 -7.74 12.83
N ASN A 643 -41.45 -8.22 12.30
CA ASN A 643 -42.75 -7.58 12.40
C ASN A 643 -43.36 -7.53 13.83
N ASN A 644 -42.79 -8.33 14.75
CA ASN A 644 -43.21 -8.40 16.16
C ASN A 644 -42.23 -7.68 17.09
N GLY A 645 -41.25 -6.94 16.56
CA GLY A 645 -40.26 -6.19 17.34
C GLY A 645 -39.24 -7.07 18.10
N LYS A 646 -39.18 -8.38 17.83
CA LYS A 646 -38.25 -9.33 18.46
C LYS A 646 -37.72 -10.33 17.46
N PHE A 647 -36.45 -10.71 17.61
CA PHE A 647 -35.86 -11.81 16.85
C PHE A 647 -34.70 -12.45 17.62
N ILE A 648 -34.26 -13.63 17.18
CA ILE A 648 -33.10 -14.34 17.71
C ILE A 648 -31.92 -14.17 16.76
N LEU A 649 -30.81 -13.69 17.28
CA LEU A 649 -29.53 -13.61 16.58
C LEU A 649 -28.63 -14.79 17.02
N GLY A 650 -28.28 -15.65 16.09
CA GLY A 650 -27.43 -16.82 16.34
C GLY A 650 -26.03 -16.47 16.83
N SER A 651 -25.29 -17.46 17.28
CA SER A 651 -23.87 -17.32 17.59
C SER A 651 -23.06 -16.97 16.32
N LYS A 652 -21.92 -16.25 16.48
CA LYS A 652 -21.04 -15.81 15.37
C LYS A 652 -21.80 -15.11 14.23
N SER A 653 -22.73 -14.24 14.59
CA SER A 653 -23.53 -13.56 13.58
C SER A 653 -23.74 -12.07 13.86
N GLY A 654 -24.11 -11.36 12.81
CA GLY A 654 -24.43 -9.92 12.85
C GLY A 654 -25.53 -9.57 11.87
N VAL A 655 -26.27 -8.51 12.17
CA VAL A 655 -27.35 -7.97 11.33
C VAL A 655 -27.29 -6.48 11.31
N LEU A 656 -27.64 -5.90 10.17
CA LEU A 656 -27.82 -4.46 9.98
C LEU A 656 -29.26 -4.18 9.55
N LEU A 657 -29.91 -3.29 10.27
CA LEU A 657 -31.30 -2.92 10.07
C LEU A 657 -31.38 -1.41 9.80
N ILE A 658 -32.38 -1.03 8.99
CA ILE A 658 -32.71 0.37 8.73
C ILE A 658 -34.16 0.65 9.13
N ARG A 659 -34.39 1.81 9.73
CA ARG A 659 -35.71 2.27 10.09
C ARG A 659 -36.45 2.81 8.84
N VAL A 660 -37.71 2.40 8.66
CA VAL A 660 -38.54 2.77 7.51
C VAL A 660 -39.51 3.88 7.88
#